data_c285f52245feadb93a69c46e516155a2
#
_entry.id   c285f52245feadb93a69c46e516155a2
#
_cell.length_a   1.000
_cell.length_b   1.000
_cell.length_c   1.000
_cell.angle_alpha   90.00
_cell.angle_beta   90.00
_cell.angle_gamma   90.00
#
_symmetry.space_group_name_H-M   'P 1'
#
loop_
_entity.id
_entity.type
_entity.pdbx_description
1 polymer ?
#
loop_
_entity_poly.entity_id
_entity_poly.type
_entity_poly.pdbx_seq_one_letter_code
_entity_poly.pdbx_strand_id
1 'polypeptide(L)'
;MKNQTIILPLLIVAFVSNNMYVYGKRQPKAKVSSDSTAVADNEMSVMLKNITVTASRGVARKTPIAMSDVDRKEVENKLGNNELPEMLNHTPGVYATKNSGAYGDSKLNMRGFQSSNVAVMVNGVPVNDMEHGGLYWSNWGGLGEMVRYMQTQRGLGASKVSVPSIGGTVNIVTKTTDSKRGGYATYSMGNDGFNHVSASFSTGLTKSGWNFSMLFGKKWGNGYLQGTDFSDYDYFFAVSKRLGQHHQIALTGFGSPQSHYQRNQYDGLSVEGWQDVKRFMGGKSVYRYNPTYGFGKNGERKSSAFNFYHKPQFSLNHIWLIDDKSSLNTALYMSIGHGYGNSGQGINSAYANSWYGAANGKLRYDFRHADGTFAYDQVQELNEQSDAGSKMVMTQNFNDHIWYGLLSTYTRQLAKGLDFYAGFDMRSYKGTHTAKISDLYNGAYYTDLRYRSSVNPANNAAALDPNWQYEKLSIGDVVFRDYDSHIVQHGVFSQLEYSKDRITAFVSGTLATSRYWRYDRFYYDEAHAKSDTKNFASGSIKGGLNYNIDRYNNVFANVGYISRAPFFSGGVFLMSQSSNEINKDAVNEKAFSFELGYGLRYKWLYVALNAYFTKWMDKTTSKSGYMNNNTELYTMSMTGVNAKHMGVEFDVVARPTPYVTLKGMLSLGNWRWDNNATAYFYNSATQPLANITTGAVASGVGAPDHLKFTLNQDGIHVGGSAQTTAAIGGDVKLLKMLHIGADYTYYARLYADYSLPTYGGGGELTLKEPWRVPAAGQLDLNARYDFNIGSCRASIFGVVKNVLN
;
A
#
# COMPACT_ATOMS: atom_id res chain seq x y z
N MET A 1 30.40 24.50 -32.54
CA MET A 1 31.23 25.37 -31.73
C MET A 1 30.65 26.80 -31.77
N LYS A 2 29.93 27.18 -30.74
CA LYS A 2 29.73 28.58 -30.33
C LYS A 2 29.39 28.54 -28.85
N ASN A 3 30.35 28.97 -28.04
CA ASN A 3 30.20 29.24 -26.62
C ASN A 3 29.08 30.26 -26.41
N GLN A 4 28.04 29.91 -25.67
CA GLN A 4 27.20 30.88 -25.00
C GLN A 4 27.40 30.73 -23.50
N THR A 5 28.16 31.67 -22.95
CA THR A 5 28.27 31.94 -21.53
C THR A 5 26.90 32.40 -21.04
N ILE A 6 26.18 31.51 -20.32
CA ILE A 6 24.95 31.88 -19.63
C ILE A 6 25.36 32.48 -18.30
N ILE A 7 25.33 33.80 -18.23
CA ILE A 7 25.29 34.55 -16.97
C ILE A 7 23.91 34.27 -16.35
N LEU A 8 23.91 33.52 -15.25
CA LEU A 8 22.74 33.24 -14.42
C LEU A 8 22.41 34.51 -13.62
N PRO A 9 21.35 35.28 -13.95
CA PRO A 9 20.80 36.17 -12.94
C PRO A 9 20.05 35.28 -11.95
N LEU A 10 20.42 35.37 -10.68
CA LEU A 10 19.70 34.78 -9.54
C LEU A 10 18.31 35.44 -9.45
N LEU A 11 17.41 35.05 -10.29
CA LEU A 11 15.97 35.15 -10.08
C LEU A 11 15.51 33.75 -9.76
N ILE A 12 15.60 33.40 -8.46
CA ILE A 12 14.90 32.24 -7.91
C ILE A 12 13.39 32.54 -7.94
N VAL A 13 12.82 32.43 -9.13
CA VAL A 13 11.42 32.11 -9.32
C VAL A 13 11.42 30.72 -9.92
N ALA A 14 12.03 29.78 -9.21
CA ALA A 14 11.81 28.38 -9.44
C ALA A 14 10.36 28.06 -9.03
N PHE A 15 9.70 27.26 -9.80
CA PHE A 15 8.44 26.62 -9.43
C PHE A 15 8.68 25.73 -8.21
N VAL A 16 8.66 26.34 -7.05
CA VAL A 16 8.80 25.71 -5.74
C VAL A 16 7.38 25.46 -5.27
N SER A 17 7.10 24.27 -4.76
CA SER A 17 5.90 24.06 -3.97
C SER A 17 6.03 24.95 -2.72
N ASN A 18 5.38 26.11 -2.71
CA ASN A 18 5.44 27.03 -1.58
C ASN A 18 4.36 26.66 -0.59
N ASN A 19 4.79 26.18 0.56
CA ASN A 19 3.91 25.85 1.67
C ASN A 19 4.06 26.90 2.78
N MET A 20 2.97 27.44 3.26
CA MET A 20 2.96 28.39 4.36
C MET A 20 2.22 27.79 5.57
N TYR A 21 2.93 27.66 6.71
CA TYR A 21 2.34 27.27 7.97
C TYR A 21 2.22 28.46 8.89
N VAL A 22 1.02 28.70 9.40
CA VAL A 22 0.77 29.73 10.42
C VAL A 22 0.37 29.03 11.72
N TYR A 23 1.24 29.14 12.75
CA TYR A 23 0.99 28.56 14.06
C TYR A 23 0.51 29.63 15.03
N GLY A 24 -0.74 29.59 15.45
CA GLY A 24 -1.24 30.43 16.53
C GLY A 24 -0.81 29.86 17.89
N LYS A 25 0.19 30.46 18.55
CA LYS A 25 0.62 30.06 19.89
C LYS A 25 0.80 31.29 20.79
N ARG A 26 -0.03 31.42 21.82
CA ARG A 26 0.30 32.23 22.98
C ARG A 26 1.35 31.48 23.82
N GLN A 27 2.59 31.93 23.85
CA GLN A 27 3.52 31.47 24.89
C GLN A 27 3.25 32.24 26.18
N PRO A 28 3.02 31.58 27.32
CA PRO A 28 3.20 32.21 28.63
C PRO A 28 4.72 32.43 28.83
N LYS A 29 5.12 33.62 29.21
CA LYS A 29 6.48 33.88 29.70
C LYS A 29 6.75 32.95 30.87
N ALA A 30 7.70 32.06 30.72
CA ALA A 30 8.15 31.20 31.80
C ALA A 30 8.79 32.04 32.88
N LYS A 31 8.10 32.19 34.01
CA LYS A 31 8.75 32.43 35.29
C LYS A 31 9.30 31.10 35.77
N VAL A 32 10.60 31.04 35.92
CA VAL A 32 11.28 29.95 36.62
C VAL A 32 10.79 29.95 38.05
N SER A 33 9.98 28.96 38.43
CA SER A 33 9.73 28.60 39.81
C SER A 33 9.92 27.09 39.96
N SER A 34 10.66 26.74 40.96
CA SER A 34 11.25 25.44 41.27
C SER A 34 10.23 24.37 41.63
N ASP A 35 10.48 23.14 41.09
CA ASP A 35 10.48 21.83 41.75
C ASP A 35 9.18 21.08 42.10
N SER A 36 7.98 21.53 41.88
CA SER A 36 6.82 20.63 42.06
C SER A 36 6.00 20.31 40.83
N THR A 37 6.14 21.11 39.75
CA THR A 37 5.42 20.90 38.49
C THR A 37 6.18 19.98 37.51
N ALA A 38 7.49 19.89 37.68
CA ALA A 38 8.31 19.03 36.79
C ALA A 38 8.09 17.52 37.01
N VAL A 39 7.74 17.10 38.24
CA VAL A 39 7.45 15.71 38.56
C VAL A 39 6.06 15.32 38.03
N ALA A 40 5.06 16.17 38.23
CA ALA A 40 3.72 15.94 37.72
C ALA A 40 3.64 15.97 36.18
N ASP A 41 4.41 16.87 35.55
CA ASP A 41 4.51 16.93 34.08
C ASP A 41 5.28 15.73 33.51
N ASN A 42 6.24 15.16 34.24
CA ASN A 42 6.96 13.95 33.83
C ASN A 42 6.11 12.69 34.00
N GLU A 43 5.38 12.54 35.11
CA GLU A 43 4.43 11.44 35.31
C GLU A 43 3.28 11.52 34.34
N MET A 44 2.76 12.73 34.07
CA MET A 44 1.71 12.97 33.09
C MET A 44 2.19 12.72 31.66
N SER A 45 3.44 13.03 31.33
CA SER A 45 4.03 12.73 30.02
C SER A 45 4.33 11.24 29.83
N VAL A 46 4.64 10.51 30.88
CA VAL A 46 4.83 9.05 30.85
C VAL A 46 3.49 8.34 30.69
N MET A 47 2.46 8.78 31.39
CA MET A 47 1.09 8.30 31.21
C MET A 47 0.57 8.53 29.78
N LEU A 48 0.76 9.73 29.24
CA LEU A 48 0.35 10.09 27.88
C LEU A 48 1.17 9.35 26.80
N LYS A 49 2.43 9.00 27.07
CA LYS A 49 3.24 8.17 26.16
C LYS A 49 2.76 6.74 26.04
N ASN A 50 2.13 6.21 27.07
CA ASN A 50 1.58 4.84 27.06
C ASN A 50 0.23 4.73 26.34
N ILE A 51 -0.41 5.87 26.05
CA ILE A 51 -1.78 5.96 25.52
C ILE A 51 -1.86 5.64 24.02
N THR A 52 -0.76 5.65 23.31
CA THR A 52 -0.84 5.81 21.84
C THR A 52 -0.78 4.50 21.08
N VAL A 53 -0.48 3.35 21.67
CA VAL A 53 -0.14 2.20 20.81
C VAL A 53 -0.54 0.86 21.43
N THR A 54 -1.58 0.28 20.92
CA THR A 54 -1.82 -1.17 21.00
C THR A 54 -0.76 -1.96 20.20
N ALA A 55 -0.10 -1.34 19.22
CA ALA A 55 1.03 -1.91 18.51
C ALA A 55 2.37 -1.53 19.16
N SER A 56 3.28 -2.47 19.20
CA SER A 56 4.57 -2.29 19.84
C SER A 56 5.47 -1.36 19.05
N ARG A 57 5.81 -0.23 19.64
CA ARG A 57 6.94 0.56 19.20
C ARG A 57 8.23 -0.16 19.61
N GLY A 58 9.11 -0.44 18.62
CA GLY A 58 10.46 -0.87 18.91
C GLY A 58 11.24 0.25 19.61
N VAL A 59 12.01 -0.10 20.64
CA VAL A 59 12.84 0.83 21.39
C VAL A 59 14.31 0.51 21.12
N ALA A 60 15.04 1.50 20.59
CA ALA A 60 16.46 1.32 20.29
C ALA A 60 17.24 0.85 21.52
N ARG A 61 18.17 -0.11 21.30
CA ARG A 61 19.00 -0.75 22.31
C ARG A 61 18.26 -1.63 23.35
N LYS A 62 16.95 -1.79 23.17
CA LYS A 62 16.11 -2.74 23.94
C LYS A 62 15.50 -3.78 23.03
N THR A 63 14.80 -3.34 22.01
CA THR A 63 14.13 -4.25 21.07
C THR A 63 15.13 -4.76 20.03
N PRO A 64 15.41 -6.07 19.95
CA PRO A 64 16.41 -6.65 19.04
C PRO A 64 15.87 -6.82 17.62
N ILE A 65 15.57 -5.70 16.95
CA ILE A 65 15.06 -5.65 15.58
C ILE A 65 15.65 -4.50 14.79
N ALA A 66 15.73 -4.64 13.47
CA ALA A 66 16.09 -3.56 12.56
C ALA A 66 14.92 -2.59 12.43
N MET A 67 15.09 -1.33 12.83
CA MET A 67 14.03 -0.31 12.78
C MET A 67 14.56 1.07 12.39
N SER A 68 13.70 1.88 11.81
CA SER A 68 13.95 3.29 11.47
C SER A 68 12.71 4.12 11.77
N ASP A 69 12.91 5.32 12.29
CA ASP A 69 11.85 6.28 12.61
C ASP A 69 11.93 7.48 11.64
N VAL A 70 10.78 7.91 11.12
CA VAL A 70 10.60 9.17 10.40
C VAL A 70 9.71 10.07 11.23
N ASP A 71 10.23 11.23 11.63
CA ASP A 71 9.50 12.16 12.46
C ASP A 71 8.62 13.13 11.64
N ARG A 72 7.70 13.80 12.33
CA ARG A 72 6.79 14.77 11.73
C ARG A 72 7.50 15.89 10.97
N LYS A 73 8.61 16.42 11.51
CA LYS A 73 9.33 17.54 10.87
C LYS A 73 9.93 17.11 9.53
N GLU A 74 10.41 15.88 9.46
CA GLU A 74 10.93 15.31 8.22
C GLU A 74 9.84 15.21 7.18
N VAL A 75 8.66 14.71 7.55
CA VAL A 75 7.49 14.67 6.66
C VAL A 75 7.09 16.08 6.21
N GLU A 76 6.93 17.04 7.12
CA GLU A 76 6.56 18.43 6.80
C GLU A 76 7.57 19.13 5.87
N ASN A 77 8.86 18.84 6.00
CA ASN A 77 9.90 19.52 5.21
C ASN A 77 10.16 18.86 3.85
N LYS A 78 9.91 17.55 3.70
CA LYS A 78 10.39 16.77 2.54
C LYS A 78 9.29 16.12 1.72
N LEU A 79 8.06 16.00 2.25
CA LEU A 79 6.98 15.32 1.53
C LEU A 79 6.63 16.04 0.22
N GLY A 80 6.42 17.37 0.25
CA GLY A 80 6.02 18.14 -0.93
C GLY A 80 4.69 17.63 -1.50
N ASN A 81 4.67 17.31 -2.79
CA ASN A 81 3.54 16.69 -3.49
C ASN A 81 3.66 15.16 -3.64
N ASN A 82 4.64 14.54 -2.95
CA ASN A 82 4.80 13.09 -2.93
C ASN A 82 3.77 12.42 -2.02
N GLU A 83 3.60 11.12 -2.19
CA GLU A 83 2.79 10.31 -1.30
C GLU A 83 3.62 9.83 -0.10
N LEU A 84 2.93 9.53 1.00
CA LEU A 84 3.58 9.20 2.26
C LEU A 84 4.59 8.04 2.20
N PRO A 85 4.39 6.95 1.41
CA PRO A 85 5.37 5.88 1.28
C PRO A 85 6.72 6.33 0.75
N GLU A 86 6.75 7.32 -0.13
CA GLU A 86 7.98 7.80 -0.74
C GLU A 86 8.94 8.43 0.29
N MET A 87 8.42 8.88 1.44
CA MET A 87 9.24 9.33 2.58
C MET A 87 10.12 8.22 3.17
N LEU A 88 9.76 6.95 2.93
CA LEU A 88 10.49 5.79 3.45
C LEU A 88 11.66 5.36 2.54
N ASN A 89 11.85 6.00 1.38
CA ASN A 89 12.96 5.69 0.46
C ASN A 89 14.36 5.96 1.04
N HIS A 90 14.43 6.75 2.13
CA HIS A 90 15.68 6.94 2.88
C HIS A 90 15.86 5.91 4.01
N THR A 91 15.00 4.89 4.06
CA THR A 91 15.09 3.77 5.01
C THR A 91 15.76 2.58 4.32
N PRO A 92 16.81 1.99 4.88
CA PRO A 92 17.47 0.82 4.27
C PRO A 92 16.47 -0.31 3.99
N GLY A 93 16.61 -0.97 2.85
CA GLY A 93 15.76 -2.10 2.45
C GLY A 93 14.31 -1.73 2.05
N VAL A 94 13.96 -0.46 2.02
CA VAL A 94 12.66 0.02 1.53
C VAL A 94 12.79 0.58 0.12
N TYR A 95 11.81 0.26 -0.71
CA TYR A 95 11.67 0.79 -2.07
C TYR A 95 10.21 1.16 -2.31
N ALA A 96 9.93 2.46 -2.31
CA ALA A 96 8.62 3.00 -2.63
C ALA A 96 8.66 3.73 -3.97
N THR A 97 7.72 3.44 -4.83
CA THR A 97 7.62 4.03 -6.17
C THR A 97 6.18 4.16 -6.62
N LYS A 98 5.92 5.07 -7.54
CA LYS A 98 4.62 5.15 -8.22
C LYS A 98 4.51 4.07 -9.29
N ASN A 99 3.34 3.45 -9.39
CA ASN A 99 3.10 2.37 -10.33
C ASN A 99 2.85 2.88 -11.75
N SER A 100 1.92 3.83 -11.92
CA SER A 100 1.60 4.45 -13.22
C SER A 100 2.09 5.91 -13.34
N GLY A 101 2.42 6.54 -12.22
CA GLY A 101 2.76 7.96 -12.12
C GLY A 101 1.57 8.88 -11.87
N ALA A 102 0.36 8.33 -11.68
CA ALA A 102 -0.83 9.06 -11.28
C ALA A 102 -0.90 9.29 -9.76
N TYR A 103 -1.92 10.00 -9.30
CA TYR A 103 -2.19 10.23 -7.89
C TYR A 103 -2.61 8.93 -7.18
N GLY A 104 -2.04 8.68 -5.99
CA GLY A 104 -2.50 7.62 -5.10
C GLY A 104 -2.06 6.20 -5.45
N ASP A 105 -1.16 6.03 -6.40
CA ASP A 105 -0.76 4.73 -6.92
C ASP A 105 0.59 4.20 -6.41
N SER A 106 1.10 4.74 -5.29
CA SER A 106 2.37 4.30 -4.69
C SER A 106 2.34 2.83 -4.29
N LYS A 107 3.48 2.18 -4.50
CA LYS A 107 3.82 0.85 -3.98
C LYS A 107 4.90 0.97 -2.92
N LEU A 108 4.81 0.14 -1.90
CA LEU A 108 5.81 0.04 -0.84
C LEU A 108 6.34 -1.39 -0.77
N ASN A 109 7.59 -1.58 -1.13
CA ASN A 109 8.28 -2.86 -1.00
C ASN A 109 9.33 -2.78 0.11
N MET A 110 9.55 -3.89 0.81
CA MET A 110 10.52 -3.97 1.90
C MET A 110 11.31 -5.26 1.80
N ARG A 111 12.66 -5.15 1.69
CA ARG A 111 13.57 -6.29 1.49
C ARG A 111 13.14 -7.23 0.35
N GLY A 112 12.61 -6.66 -0.75
CA GLY A 112 12.08 -7.40 -1.89
C GLY A 112 10.69 -8.00 -1.72
N PHE A 113 10.10 -7.93 -0.53
CA PHE A 113 8.71 -8.30 -0.32
C PHE A 113 7.79 -7.19 -0.81
N GLN A 114 6.80 -7.56 -1.62
CA GLN A 114 5.82 -6.63 -2.16
C GLN A 114 4.87 -6.11 -1.07
N SER A 115 4.14 -5.04 -1.36
CA SER A 115 3.21 -4.35 -0.44
C SER A 115 2.25 -5.29 0.29
N SER A 116 1.79 -6.37 -0.34
CA SER A 116 0.90 -7.37 0.27
C SER A 116 1.56 -8.17 1.41
N ASN A 117 2.87 -8.15 1.49
CA ASN A 117 3.66 -8.81 2.53
C ASN A 117 4.25 -7.84 3.56
N VAL A 118 3.89 -6.55 3.47
CA VAL A 118 4.29 -5.51 4.42
C VAL A 118 3.04 -5.04 5.17
N ALA A 119 2.99 -5.27 6.48
CA ALA A 119 1.87 -4.78 7.28
C ALA A 119 1.98 -3.27 7.47
N VAL A 120 0.92 -2.54 7.13
CA VAL A 120 0.79 -1.11 7.46
C VAL A 120 -0.25 -0.97 8.55
N MET A 121 0.12 -0.27 9.62
CA MET A 121 -0.76 -0.02 10.75
C MET A 121 -0.94 1.47 10.96
N VAL A 122 -2.16 1.88 11.24
CA VAL A 122 -2.46 3.25 11.70
C VAL A 122 -2.96 3.17 13.13
N ASN A 123 -2.21 3.76 14.06
CA ASN A 123 -2.47 3.67 15.51
C ASN A 123 -2.60 2.23 16.02
N GLY A 124 -1.83 1.30 15.44
CA GLY A 124 -1.85 -0.13 15.82
C GLY A 124 -2.92 -0.97 15.15
N VAL A 125 -3.82 -0.37 14.39
CA VAL A 125 -4.84 -1.09 13.61
C VAL A 125 -4.29 -1.40 12.22
N PRO A 126 -4.22 -2.67 11.79
CA PRO A 126 -3.80 -3.02 10.43
C PRO A 126 -4.79 -2.49 9.39
N VAL A 127 -4.27 -1.88 8.30
CA VAL A 127 -5.09 -1.24 7.26
C VAL A 127 -4.97 -1.90 5.88
N ASN A 128 -4.14 -2.94 5.76
CA ASN A 128 -4.04 -3.74 4.54
C ASN A 128 -5.38 -4.40 4.21
N ASP A 129 -5.66 -4.50 2.93
CA ASP A 129 -6.81 -5.22 2.40
C ASP A 129 -6.78 -6.70 2.82
N MET A 130 -7.94 -7.26 3.18
CA MET A 130 -8.01 -8.63 3.68
C MET A 130 -8.11 -9.68 2.57
N GLU A 131 -8.47 -9.29 1.35
CA GLU A 131 -8.61 -10.21 0.23
C GLU A 131 -7.28 -10.52 -0.45
N HIS A 132 -6.43 -9.49 -0.64
CA HIS A 132 -5.16 -9.63 -1.39
C HIS A 132 -3.94 -9.02 -0.65
N GLY A 133 -4.13 -8.48 0.56
CA GLY A 133 -3.06 -7.95 1.42
C GLY A 133 -2.49 -6.59 1.00
N GLY A 134 -2.89 -6.04 -0.14
CA GLY A 134 -2.38 -4.78 -0.65
C GLY A 134 -2.87 -3.55 0.11
N LEU A 135 -2.32 -2.39 -0.25
CA LEU A 135 -2.77 -1.09 0.25
C LEU A 135 -2.83 -0.09 -0.90
N TYR A 136 -3.97 0.60 -1.02
CA TYR A 136 -4.16 1.70 -1.97
C TYR A 136 -3.94 3.02 -1.24
N TRP A 137 -2.84 3.70 -1.52
CA TRP A 137 -2.44 4.90 -0.79
C TRP A 137 -3.34 6.11 -1.06
N SER A 138 -4.04 6.12 -2.20
CA SER A 138 -5.10 7.10 -2.49
C SER A 138 -6.18 7.18 -1.42
N ASN A 139 -6.46 6.08 -0.71
CA ASN A 139 -7.45 6.05 0.38
C ASN A 139 -6.96 6.75 1.66
N TRP A 140 -5.70 7.17 1.70
CA TRP A 140 -5.01 7.66 2.88
C TRP A 140 -4.26 8.97 2.61
N GLY A 141 -4.75 9.79 1.67
CA GLY A 141 -4.11 11.03 1.23
C GLY A 141 -3.75 11.99 2.38
N GLY A 142 -4.62 12.08 3.38
CA GLY A 142 -4.44 12.94 4.56
C GLY A 142 -3.44 12.45 5.60
N LEU A 143 -2.96 11.20 5.52
CA LEU A 143 -2.07 10.67 6.56
C LEU A 143 -0.81 11.49 6.76
N GLY A 144 -0.23 12.08 5.70
CA GLY A 144 0.96 12.91 5.80
C GLY A 144 0.82 14.09 6.77
N GLU A 145 -0.38 14.66 6.88
CA GLU A 145 -0.70 15.76 7.79
C GLU A 145 -1.06 15.31 9.20
N MET A 146 -1.62 14.11 9.30
CA MET A 146 -2.06 13.53 10.56
C MET A 146 -0.90 12.89 11.30
N VAL A 147 0.18 12.52 10.61
CA VAL A 147 1.30 11.77 11.17
C VAL A 147 2.01 12.54 12.29
N ARG A 148 2.32 11.82 13.36
CA ARG A 148 3.19 12.24 14.44
C ARG A 148 4.60 11.68 14.26
N TYR A 149 4.67 10.39 13.94
CA TYR A 149 5.86 9.67 13.50
C TYR A 149 5.46 8.40 12.76
N MET A 150 6.36 7.90 11.93
CA MET A 150 6.28 6.57 11.33
C MET A 150 7.45 5.74 11.83
N GLN A 151 7.22 4.49 12.20
CA GLN A 151 8.26 3.53 12.51
C GLN A 151 8.20 2.37 11.53
N THR A 152 9.29 2.14 10.84
CA THR A 152 9.49 0.98 9.98
C THR A 152 10.25 -0.08 10.76
N GLN A 153 9.68 -1.28 10.87
CA GLN A 153 10.30 -2.47 11.45
C GLN A 153 10.51 -3.47 10.30
N ARG A 154 11.75 -3.77 9.99
CA ARG A 154 12.11 -4.66 8.88
C ARG A 154 12.15 -6.11 9.35
N GLY A 155 11.77 -7.05 8.46
CA GLY A 155 11.75 -8.47 8.76
C GLY A 155 10.68 -8.87 9.79
N LEU A 156 11.05 -9.70 10.76
CA LEU A 156 10.09 -10.30 11.71
C LEU A 156 9.33 -9.31 12.59
N GLY A 157 9.89 -8.10 12.80
CA GLY A 157 9.30 -7.07 13.63
C GLY A 157 8.95 -7.52 15.06
N ALA A 158 8.64 -6.57 15.92
CA ALA A 158 8.14 -6.80 17.28
C ALA A 158 6.62 -6.56 17.40
N SER A 159 5.88 -6.69 16.28
CA SER A 159 4.45 -6.38 16.30
C SER A 159 3.67 -7.38 17.16
N LYS A 160 2.85 -6.84 18.05
CA LYS A 160 1.96 -7.57 18.95
C LYS A 160 0.57 -7.72 18.29
N VAL A 161 0.53 -8.41 17.14
CA VAL A 161 -0.69 -8.76 16.42
C VAL A 161 -0.65 -10.22 16.04
N SER A 162 -1.79 -10.86 15.93
CA SER A 162 -1.90 -12.30 15.69
C SER A 162 -1.59 -12.70 14.24
N VAL A 163 -1.76 -11.79 13.28
CA VAL A 163 -1.45 -12.06 11.86
C VAL A 163 -0.14 -11.35 11.49
N PRO A 164 0.97 -12.09 11.49
CA PRO A 164 2.29 -11.51 11.23
C PRO A 164 2.51 -11.21 9.75
N SER A 165 3.30 -10.17 9.49
CA SER A 165 3.84 -9.86 8.16
C SER A 165 5.20 -10.53 7.95
N ILE A 166 5.49 -10.94 6.72
CA ILE A 166 6.75 -11.59 6.35
C ILE A 166 7.84 -10.54 6.06
N GLY A 167 7.51 -9.48 5.34
CA GLY A 167 8.46 -8.45 4.89
C GLY A 167 8.81 -7.43 5.96
N GLY A 168 7.87 -7.15 6.86
CA GLY A 168 8.03 -6.16 7.92
C GLY A 168 6.77 -5.36 8.17
N THR A 169 6.89 -4.32 9.01
CA THR A 169 5.75 -3.51 9.45
C THR A 169 6.09 -2.02 9.34
N VAL A 170 5.15 -1.24 8.86
CA VAL A 170 5.15 0.23 8.95
C VAL A 170 4.05 0.66 9.91
N ASN A 171 4.42 1.22 11.04
CA ASN A 171 3.47 1.73 12.03
C ASN A 171 3.40 3.26 11.94
N ILE A 172 2.25 3.77 11.54
CA ILE A 172 1.94 5.19 11.41
C ILE A 172 1.17 5.62 12.65
N VAL A 173 1.76 6.50 13.44
CA VAL A 173 1.11 7.04 14.63
C VAL A 173 0.64 8.45 14.33
N THR A 174 -0.66 8.70 14.50
CA THR A 174 -1.28 10.00 14.22
C THR A 174 -1.22 10.93 15.44
N LYS A 175 -1.51 12.20 15.21
CA LYS A 175 -1.70 13.22 16.24
C LYS A 175 -3.00 12.95 17.00
N THR A 176 -2.95 12.17 18.04
CA THR A 176 -4.13 11.84 18.83
C THR A 176 -4.27 12.72 20.08
N THR A 177 -4.51 12.07 21.19
CA THR A 177 -4.92 12.61 22.49
C THR A 177 -3.88 13.43 23.23
N ASP A 178 -2.65 13.52 22.75
CA ASP A 178 -1.54 14.29 23.35
C ASP A 178 -1.20 15.58 22.59
N SER A 179 -2.03 15.97 21.63
CA SER A 179 -1.85 17.22 20.91
C SER A 179 -1.89 18.41 21.88
N LYS A 180 -0.91 19.30 21.76
CA LYS A 180 -0.89 20.56 22.54
C LYS A 180 -2.00 21.49 22.03
N ARG A 181 -2.49 22.38 22.90
CA ARG A 181 -3.43 23.43 22.51
C ARG A 181 -2.84 24.30 21.40
N GLY A 182 -3.57 24.48 20.31
CA GLY A 182 -3.19 25.30 19.18
C GLY A 182 -3.80 24.85 17.89
N GLY A 183 -3.38 25.45 16.80
CA GLY A 183 -3.80 25.09 15.44
C GLY A 183 -2.79 25.58 14.42
N TYR A 184 -2.98 25.18 13.19
CA TYR A 184 -2.23 25.67 12.03
C TYR A 184 -3.13 25.67 10.80
N ALA A 185 -2.77 26.50 9.82
CA ALA A 185 -3.30 26.45 8.48
C ALA A 185 -2.12 26.36 7.51
N THR A 186 -2.32 25.61 6.43
CA THR A 186 -1.30 25.41 5.39
C THR A 186 -1.92 25.66 4.04
N TYR A 187 -1.18 26.31 3.16
CA TYR A 187 -1.44 26.36 1.73
C TYR A 187 -0.19 25.94 0.97
N SER A 188 -0.34 25.07 -0.01
CA SER A 188 0.74 24.59 -0.86
C SER A 188 0.33 24.63 -2.31
N MET A 189 1.28 24.94 -3.20
CA MET A 189 1.11 24.89 -4.64
C MET A 189 2.33 24.21 -5.28
N GLY A 190 2.16 23.65 -6.45
CA GLY A 190 3.22 22.92 -7.14
C GLY A 190 2.99 22.77 -8.62
N ASN A 191 3.85 21.97 -9.25
CA ASN A 191 3.77 21.64 -10.66
C ASN A 191 2.42 21.00 -11.02
N ASP A 192 2.06 21.08 -12.30
CA ASP A 192 0.86 20.45 -12.87
C ASP A 192 -0.45 20.84 -12.13
N GLY A 193 -0.53 22.10 -11.70
CA GLY A 193 -1.71 22.64 -11.02
C GLY A 193 -1.95 22.06 -9.63
N PHE A 194 -0.96 21.43 -9.00
CA PHE A 194 -1.07 20.93 -7.63
C PHE A 194 -1.38 22.06 -6.66
N ASN A 195 -2.41 21.87 -5.86
CA ASN A 195 -2.79 22.74 -4.76
C ASN A 195 -3.17 21.89 -3.57
N HIS A 196 -2.88 22.40 -2.39
CA HIS A 196 -3.26 21.77 -1.12
C HIS A 196 -3.54 22.84 -0.07
N VAL A 197 -4.69 22.78 0.53
CA VAL A 197 -5.07 23.59 1.69
C VAL A 197 -5.43 22.69 2.84
N SER A 198 -4.94 23.01 4.05
CA SER A 198 -5.38 22.29 5.26
C SER A 198 -5.42 23.19 6.48
N ALA A 199 -6.26 22.82 7.43
CA ALA A 199 -6.35 23.48 8.73
C ALA A 199 -6.52 22.45 9.84
N SER A 200 -5.85 22.66 10.95
CA SER A 200 -5.92 21.79 12.12
C SER A 200 -6.06 22.60 13.39
N PHE A 201 -6.83 22.07 14.33
CA PHE A 201 -7.06 22.67 15.63
C PHE A 201 -7.01 21.60 16.73
N SER A 202 -6.51 21.96 17.91
CA SER A 202 -6.57 21.13 19.11
C SER A 202 -6.80 21.99 20.36
N THR A 203 -7.66 21.51 21.25
CA THR A 203 -7.87 22.14 22.57
C THR A 203 -6.70 21.89 23.52
N GLY A 204 -5.87 20.87 23.23
CA GLY A 204 -5.02 20.27 24.23
C GLY A 204 -5.83 19.61 25.34
N LEU A 205 -5.17 19.03 26.32
CA LEU A 205 -5.83 18.46 27.49
C LEU A 205 -6.40 19.60 28.37
N THR A 206 -7.71 19.58 28.53
CA THR A 206 -8.41 20.57 29.39
C THR A 206 -8.32 20.18 30.87
N LYS A 207 -8.60 21.10 31.77
CA LYS A 207 -8.67 20.82 33.22
C LYS A 207 -9.69 19.74 33.59
N SER A 208 -10.78 19.63 32.80
CA SER A 208 -11.80 18.60 32.96
C SER A 208 -11.42 17.24 32.32
N GLY A 209 -10.21 17.09 31.80
CA GLY A 209 -9.71 15.84 31.23
C GLY A 209 -10.14 15.53 29.81
N TRP A 210 -10.73 16.49 29.08
CA TRP A 210 -11.05 16.34 27.65
C TRP A 210 -9.90 16.80 26.77
N ASN A 211 -9.73 16.15 25.64
CA ASN A 211 -8.95 16.66 24.51
C ASN A 211 -9.78 16.47 23.24
N PHE A 212 -9.83 17.50 22.41
CA PHE A 212 -10.44 17.47 21.09
C PHE A 212 -9.44 17.96 20.06
N SER A 213 -9.32 17.25 18.95
CA SER A 213 -8.46 17.61 17.81
C SER A 213 -9.18 17.35 16.51
N MET A 214 -9.02 18.24 15.53
CA MET A 214 -9.56 18.10 14.19
C MET A 214 -8.56 18.57 13.13
N LEU A 215 -8.70 18.04 11.93
CA LEU A 215 -8.02 18.48 10.72
C LEU A 215 -8.97 18.34 9.53
N PHE A 216 -8.94 19.32 8.64
CA PHE A 216 -9.59 19.28 7.35
C PHE A 216 -8.60 19.75 6.29
N GLY A 217 -8.63 19.10 5.12
CA GLY A 217 -7.79 19.44 4.00
C GLY A 217 -8.46 19.16 2.66
N LYS A 218 -7.93 19.78 1.62
CA LYS A 218 -8.25 19.47 0.23
C LYS A 218 -7.00 19.55 -0.62
N LYS A 219 -6.78 18.52 -1.43
CA LYS A 219 -5.74 18.46 -2.46
C LYS A 219 -6.38 18.32 -3.83
N TRP A 220 -5.84 19.02 -4.83
CA TRP A 220 -6.28 18.87 -6.22
C TRP A 220 -5.16 19.26 -7.17
N GLY A 221 -5.24 18.79 -8.40
CA GLY A 221 -4.27 19.09 -9.44
C GLY A 221 -4.60 18.41 -10.76
N ASN A 222 -3.86 18.77 -11.81
CA ASN A 222 -4.04 18.18 -13.14
C ASN A 222 -3.29 16.85 -13.32
N GLY A 223 -2.36 16.54 -12.38
CA GLY A 223 -1.49 15.38 -12.49
C GLY A 223 -0.37 15.55 -13.52
N TYR A 224 0.68 14.73 -13.36
CA TYR A 224 1.84 14.76 -14.27
C TYR A 224 1.51 14.21 -15.66
N LEU A 225 0.69 13.17 -15.74
CA LEU A 225 0.30 12.52 -16.98
C LEU A 225 -0.88 13.25 -17.62
N GLN A 226 -1.04 13.11 -18.94
CA GLN A 226 -2.20 13.65 -19.65
C GLN A 226 -3.50 13.14 -19.03
N GLY A 227 -4.36 14.10 -18.64
CA GLY A 227 -5.66 13.78 -18.14
C GLY A 227 -5.73 12.93 -16.87
N THR A 228 -4.78 13.10 -15.96
CA THR A 228 -4.78 12.42 -14.64
C THR A 228 -5.05 13.39 -13.50
N ASP A 229 -5.98 14.30 -13.70
CA ASP A 229 -6.43 15.21 -12.64
C ASP A 229 -7.06 14.44 -11.49
N PHE A 230 -6.93 15.04 -10.31
CA PHE A 230 -7.39 14.44 -9.07
C PHE A 230 -7.98 15.49 -8.13
N SER A 231 -8.83 15.02 -7.22
CA SER A 231 -9.38 15.78 -6.10
C SER A 231 -9.49 14.87 -4.90
N ASP A 232 -8.94 15.31 -3.76
CA ASP A 232 -8.91 14.57 -2.51
C ASP A 232 -9.28 15.51 -1.36
N TYR A 233 -10.18 15.08 -0.49
CA TYR A 233 -10.56 15.78 0.73
C TYR A 233 -10.08 14.96 1.92
N ASP A 234 -9.41 15.61 2.86
CA ASP A 234 -8.90 14.98 4.06
C ASP A 234 -9.68 15.43 5.28
N TYR A 235 -10.05 14.49 6.14
CA TYR A 235 -10.57 14.83 7.45
C TYR A 235 -10.02 13.90 8.53
N PHE A 236 -9.83 14.46 9.70
CA PHE A 236 -9.44 13.75 10.92
C PHE A 236 -10.10 14.41 12.12
N PHE A 237 -10.57 13.61 13.05
CA PHE A 237 -10.96 14.06 14.38
C PHE A 237 -10.54 13.05 15.43
N ALA A 238 -10.22 13.54 16.60
CA ALA A 238 -9.95 12.75 17.79
C ALA A 238 -10.56 13.43 19.00
N VAL A 239 -11.32 12.67 19.78
CA VAL A 239 -11.90 13.11 21.05
C VAL A 239 -11.47 12.14 22.12
N SER A 240 -10.90 12.65 23.22
CA SER A 240 -10.55 11.79 24.33
C SER A 240 -10.98 12.37 25.66
N LYS A 241 -11.25 11.47 26.59
CA LYS A 241 -11.62 11.77 27.97
C LYS A 241 -10.81 10.93 28.91
N ARG A 242 -10.18 11.60 29.89
CA ARG A 242 -9.59 10.94 31.03
C ARG A 242 -10.66 10.81 32.13
N LEU A 243 -10.87 9.60 32.62
CA LEU A 243 -11.83 9.26 33.66
C LEU A 243 -11.05 8.81 34.91
N GLY A 244 -10.85 9.75 35.82
CA GLY A 244 -10.00 9.57 36.98
C GLY A 244 -8.52 9.35 36.59
N GLN A 245 -7.81 8.57 37.39
CA GLN A 245 -6.38 8.26 37.17
C GLN A 245 -6.16 6.94 36.42
N HIS A 246 -7.17 6.11 36.31
CA HIS A 246 -7.04 4.73 35.82
C HIS A 246 -7.57 4.51 34.41
N HIS A 247 -8.48 5.37 33.91
CA HIS A 247 -9.12 5.12 32.62
C HIS A 247 -8.95 6.29 31.65
N GLN A 248 -8.75 5.96 30.37
CA GLN A 248 -8.86 6.89 29.27
C GLN A 248 -9.61 6.26 28.13
N ILE A 249 -10.54 7.01 27.56
CA ILE A 249 -11.29 6.64 26.36
C ILE A 249 -10.95 7.63 25.26
N ALA A 250 -10.74 7.16 24.04
CA ALA A 250 -10.46 7.99 22.87
C ALA A 250 -11.20 7.46 21.63
N LEU A 251 -11.99 8.32 21.01
CA LEU A 251 -12.60 8.10 19.72
C LEU A 251 -11.77 8.84 18.67
N THR A 252 -11.37 8.14 17.61
CA THR A 252 -10.66 8.70 16.47
C THR A 252 -11.38 8.31 15.19
N GLY A 253 -11.55 9.26 14.27
CA GLY A 253 -12.09 9.01 12.95
C GLY A 253 -11.30 9.80 11.91
N PHE A 254 -11.06 9.20 10.75
CA PHE A 254 -10.38 9.83 9.62
C PHE A 254 -10.73 9.17 8.30
N GLY A 255 -10.53 9.91 7.22
CA GLY A 255 -10.74 9.42 5.87
C GLY A 255 -10.31 10.45 4.83
N SER A 256 -10.17 9.97 3.59
CA SER A 256 -9.77 10.76 2.43
C SER A 256 -10.67 10.38 1.24
N PRO A 257 -11.92 10.97 1.14
CA PRO A 257 -12.72 10.80 -0.07
C PRO A 257 -12.01 11.44 -1.25
N GLN A 258 -11.74 10.64 -2.28
CA GLN A 258 -10.94 11.06 -3.40
C GLN A 258 -11.53 10.60 -4.74
N SER A 259 -11.21 11.34 -5.80
CA SER A 259 -11.40 10.96 -7.18
C SER A 259 -10.17 11.29 -8.00
N HIS A 260 -9.78 10.40 -8.89
CA HIS A 260 -8.65 10.65 -9.76
C HIS A 260 -8.76 9.84 -11.06
N TYR A 261 -8.16 10.38 -12.10
CA TYR A 261 -7.93 9.66 -13.34
C TYR A 261 -6.55 9.02 -13.33
N GLN A 262 -6.42 7.89 -14.03
CA GLN A 262 -5.21 7.10 -14.07
C GLN A 262 -4.74 6.88 -15.52
N ARG A 263 -3.52 6.42 -15.68
CA ARG A 263 -3.05 5.70 -16.86
C ARG A 263 -3.13 4.21 -16.56
N ASN A 264 -3.66 3.43 -17.50
CA ASN A 264 -3.68 1.99 -17.34
C ASN A 264 -2.24 1.45 -17.17
N GLN A 265 -2.05 0.63 -16.14
CA GLN A 265 -0.76 0.06 -15.78
C GLN A 265 -0.52 -1.35 -16.36
N TYR A 266 -1.57 -2.01 -16.88
CA TYR A 266 -1.48 -3.40 -17.32
C TYR A 266 -0.86 -3.54 -18.71
N ASP A 267 -1.03 -2.54 -19.59
CA ASP A 267 -0.51 -2.52 -20.94
C ASP A 267 0.51 -1.39 -21.11
N GLY A 268 1.66 -1.53 -20.45
CA GLY A 268 2.77 -0.60 -20.58
C GLY A 268 3.35 -0.57 -22.00
N LEU A 269 3.92 0.58 -22.40
CA LEU A 269 4.64 0.70 -23.67
C LEU A 269 6.07 0.21 -23.54
N SER A 270 6.57 -0.45 -24.56
CA SER A 270 7.99 -0.78 -24.73
C SER A 270 8.81 0.50 -24.99
N VAL A 271 10.14 0.41 -24.97
CA VAL A 271 11.02 1.53 -25.36
C VAL A 271 10.66 2.07 -26.76
N GLU A 272 10.42 1.17 -27.71
CA GLU A 272 9.97 1.50 -29.07
C GLU A 272 8.61 2.21 -29.04
N GLY A 273 7.64 1.70 -28.26
CA GLY A 273 6.33 2.33 -28.08
C GLY A 273 6.43 3.74 -27.49
N TRP A 274 7.34 3.98 -26.56
CA TRP A 274 7.60 5.33 -26.04
C TRP A 274 8.23 6.25 -27.08
N GLN A 275 9.04 5.76 -27.98
CA GLN A 275 9.58 6.53 -29.10
C GLN A 275 8.49 6.90 -30.11
N ASP A 276 7.58 5.96 -30.39
CA ASP A 276 6.47 6.17 -31.32
C ASP A 276 5.53 7.30 -30.84
N VAL A 277 5.18 7.36 -29.55
CA VAL A 277 4.29 8.41 -29.02
C VAL A 277 4.92 9.79 -28.95
N LYS A 278 6.23 9.92 -29.16
CA LYS A 278 6.94 11.21 -29.11
C LYS A 278 6.33 12.25 -30.03
N ARG A 279 5.83 11.85 -31.21
CA ARG A 279 5.18 12.73 -32.20
C ARG A 279 3.92 13.42 -31.68
N PHE A 280 3.23 12.83 -30.67
CA PHE A 280 2.01 13.37 -30.07
C PHE A 280 2.27 14.35 -28.93
N MET A 281 3.52 14.44 -28.45
CA MET A 281 3.81 15.16 -27.21
C MET A 281 4.25 16.62 -27.40
N GLY A 282 4.43 17.08 -28.65
CA GLY A 282 4.75 18.49 -28.94
C GLY A 282 5.96 19.01 -28.16
N GLY A 283 7.03 18.20 -28.02
CA GLY A 283 8.25 18.55 -27.25
C GLY A 283 8.17 18.29 -25.73
N LYS A 284 7.01 17.92 -25.19
CA LYS A 284 6.89 17.48 -23.78
C LYS A 284 7.47 16.07 -23.60
N SER A 285 7.79 15.70 -22.37
CA SER A 285 8.24 14.35 -22.03
C SER A 285 7.26 13.29 -22.52
N VAL A 286 7.77 12.27 -23.22
CA VAL A 286 6.99 11.13 -23.71
C VAL A 286 6.28 10.38 -22.59
N TYR A 287 6.86 10.37 -21.39
CA TYR A 287 6.31 9.70 -20.22
C TYR A 287 5.02 10.34 -19.70
N ARG A 288 4.68 11.55 -20.14
CA ARG A 288 3.39 12.22 -19.87
C ARG A 288 2.23 11.65 -20.70
N TYR A 289 2.52 10.89 -21.75
CA TYR A 289 1.50 10.35 -22.63
C TYR A 289 0.59 9.35 -21.91
N ASN A 290 -0.71 9.46 -22.15
CA ASN A 290 -1.72 8.55 -21.62
C ASN A 290 -2.55 7.95 -22.78
N PRO A 291 -2.42 6.65 -23.08
CA PRO A 291 -3.10 6.00 -24.20
C PRO A 291 -4.62 6.06 -24.17
N THR A 292 -5.20 6.31 -22.99
CA THR A 292 -6.66 6.36 -22.77
C THR A 292 -7.21 7.77 -22.56
N TYR A 293 -6.35 8.79 -22.73
CA TYR A 293 -6.78 10.19 -22.68
C TYR A 293 -7.48 10.61 -23.98
N GLY A 294 -8.73 11.11 -23.88
CA GLY A 294 -9.47 11.53 -25.07
C GLY A 294 -10.83 12.14 -24.77
N PHE A 295 -11.62 12.35 -25.83
CA PHE A 295 -12.85 13.12 -25.80
C PHE A 295 -13.96 12.42 -26.59
N GLY A 296 -15.20 12.64 -26.17
CA GLY A 296 -16.40 12.24 -26.89
C GLY A 296 -16.82 13.26 -27.96
N LYS A 297 -17.94 12.99 -28.64
CA LYS A 297 -18.47 13.80 -29.79
C LYS A 297 -18.71 15.26 -29.47
N ASN A 298 -19.09 15.59 -28.23
CA ASN A 298 -19.36 16.96 -27.82
C ASN A 298 -18.16 17.64 -27.18
N GLY A 299 -16.94 17.07 -27.35
CA GLY A 299 -15.72 17.55 -26.71
C GLY A 299 -15.67 17.26 -25.20
N GLU A 300 -16.60 16.50 -24.66
CA GLU A 300 -16.58 16.09 -23.27
C GLU A 300 -15.43 15.11 -23.02
N ARG A 301 -14.69 15.32 -21.93
CA ARG A 301 -13.62 14.41 -21.55
C ARG A 301 -14.20 13.11 -21.04
N LYS A 302 -13.71 12.00 -21.55
CA LYS A 302 -14.01 10.64 -21.11
C LYS A 302 -12.73 9.92 -20.67
N SER A 303 -12.86 8.87 -19.88
CA SER A 303 -11.72 8.01 -19.50
C SER A 303 -12.19 6.62 -19.12
N SER A 304 -11.49 5.61 -19.61
CA SER A 304 -11.65 4.22 -19.19
C SER A 304 -10.91 3.91 -17.88
N ALA A 305 -10.14 4.86 -17.35
CA ALA A 305 -9.30 4.68 -16.16
C ALA A 305 -9.55 5.80 -15.14
N PHE A 306 -10.73 5.77 -14.53
CA PHE A 306 -11.14 6.66 -13.44
C PHE A 306 -11.31 5.86 -12.16
N ASN A 307 -10.99 6.45 -11.01
CA ASN A 307 -11.20 5.88 -9.69
C ASN A 307 -11.86 6.91 -8.76
N PHE A 308 -12.87 6.48 -8.04
CA PHE A 308 -13.47 7.18 -6.91
C PHE A 308 -13.49 6.25 -5.71
N TYR A 309 -13.01 6.70 -4.56
CA TYR A 309 -13.07 5.87 -3.36
C TYR A 309 -13.10 6.70 -2.07
N HIS A 310 -13.85 6.21 -1.08
CA HIS A 310 -13.85 6.72 0.28
C HIS A 310 -13.78 5.55 1.27
N LYS A 311 -12.73 5.52 2.08
CA LYS A 311 -12.46 4.47 3.08
C LYS A 311 -12.26 5.07 4.47
N PRO A 312 -13.33 5.56 5.13
CA PRO A 312 -13.22 6.05 6.50
C PRO A 312 -12.83 4.95 7.47
N GLN A 313 -12.07 5.32 8.47
CA GLN A 313 -11.73 4.45 9.59
C GLN A 313 -12.06 5.13 10.91
N PHE A 314 -12.71 4.39 11.78
CA PHE A 314 -13.05 4.80 13.13
C PHE A 314 -12.43 3.84 14.13
N SER A 315 -11.95 4.36 15.27
CA SER A 315 -11.48 3.53 16.37
C SER A 315 -11.89 4.13 17.71
N LEU A 316 -12.38 3.28 18.59
CA LEU A 316 -12.65 3.57 20.00
C LEU A 316 -11.61 2.83 20.84
N ASN A 317 -10.74 3.57 21.47
CA ASN A 317 -9.65 3.04 22.27
C ASN A 317 -9.96 3.27 23.76
N HIS A 318 -9.83 2.22 24.57
CA HIS A 318 -9.91 2.28 26.00
C HIS A 318 -8.59 1.82 26.62
N ILE A 319 -8.03 2.60 27.49
CA ILE A 319 -6.88 2.27 28.31
C ILE A 319 -7.30 2.21 29.75
N TRP A 320 -7.05 1.06 30.36
CA TRP A 320 -7.26 0.83 31.77
C TRP A 320 -5.93 0.54 32.44
N LEU A 321 -5.50 1.46 33.33
CA LEU A 321 -4.39 1.25 34.25
C LEU A 321 -4.96 0.51 35.46
N ILE A 322 -4.79 -0.81 35.50
CA ILE A 322 -5.36 -1.67 36.57
C ILE A 322 -4.65 -1.37 37.89
N ASP A 323 -3.33 -1.31 37.81
CA ASP A 323 -2.42 -0.93 38.88
C ASP A 323 -1.10 -0.39 38.29
N ASP A 324 -0.13 -0.06 39.13
CA ASP A 324 1.19 0.49 38.70
C ASP A 324 2.00 -0.46 37.82
N LYS A 325 1.64 -1.74 37.76
CA LYS A 325 2.35 -2.79 37.03
C LYS A 325 1.52 -3.42 35.90
N SER A 326 0.23 -3.10 35.85
CA SER A 326 -0.70 -3.78 34.91
C SER A 326 -1.57 -2.79 34.16
N SER A 327 -1.73 -3.01 32.88
CA SER A 327 -2.66 -2.24 32.03
C SER A 327 -3.39 -3.14 31.04
N LEU A 328 -4.58 -2.74 30.65
CA LEU A 328 -5.37 -3.32 29.56
C LEU A 328 -5.68 -2.24 28.53
N ASN A 329 -5.24 -2.45 27.30
CA ASN A 329 -5.48 -1.57 26.18
C ASN A 329 -6.40 -2.27 25.18
N THR A 330 -7.57 -1.70 24.93
CA THR A 330 -8.57 -2.27 24.01
C THR A 330 -8.91 -1.28 22.93
N ALA A 331 -8.86 -1.70 21.67
CA ALA A 331 -9.27 -0.93 20.52
C ALA A 331 -10.42 -1.66 19.80
N LEU A 332 -11.57 -1.03 19.71
CA LEU A 332 -12.63 -1.37 18.77
C LEU A 332 -12.45 -0.52 17.53
N TYR A 333 -12.50 -1.11 16.35
CA TYR A 333 -12.33 -0.35 15.11
C TYR A 333 -13.28 -0.82 14.02
N MET A 334 -13.58 0.10 13.10
CA MET A 334 -14.47 -0.15 11.97
C MET A 334 -14.03 0.69 10.77
N SER A 335 -14.21 0.13 9.57
CA SER A 335 -14.08 0.85 8.31
C SER A 335 -15.24 0.46 7.39
N ILE A 336 -15.81 1.44 6.71
CA ILE A 336 -16.86 1.27 5.70
C ILE A 336 -16.33 1.91 4.42
N GLY A 337 -15.95 1.09 3.45
CA GLY A 337 -15.43 1.57 2.16
C GLY A 337 -16.51 1.58 1.10
N HIS A 338 -16.54 2.64 0.31
CA HIS A 338 -17.40 2.76 -0.87
C HIS A 338 -16.62 3.39 -2.01
N GLY A 339 -16.70 2.78 -3.19
CA GLY A 339 -16.09 3.35 -4.36
C GLY A 339 -16.00 2.40 -5.55
N TYR A 340 -15.55 2.96 -6.67
CA TYR A 340 -15.49 2.24 -7.93
C TYR A 340 -14.32 2.71 -8.79
N GLY A 341 -13.91 1.84 -9.71
CA GLY A 341 -13.06 2.17 -10.84
C GLY A 341 -13.82 1.97 -12.15
N ASN A 342 -13.57 2.82 -13.14
CA ASN A 342 -14.06 2.58 -14.49
C ASN A 342 -13.38 1.37 -15.12
N SER A 343 -14.14 0.60 -15.89
CA SER A 343 -13.64 -0.53 -16.69
C SER A 343 -14.42 -0.63 -17.99
N GLY A 344 -13.72 -0.52 -19.11
CA GLY A 344 -14.32 -0.69 -20.40
C GLY A 344 -14.66 -2.15 -20.69
N GLN A 345 -15.87 -2.40 -21.20
CA GLN A 345 -16.35 -3.72 -21.61
C GLN A 345 -16.68 -3.74 -23.11
N GLY A 346 -16.72 -4.94 -23.68
CA GLY A 346 -17.10 -5.13 -25.07
C GLY A 346 -17.81 -6.47 -25.26
N ILE A 347 -18.68 -6.55 -26.25
CA ILE A 347 -19.43 -7.77 -26.61
C ILE A 347 -18.50 -8.96 -26.92
N ASN A 348 -17.24 -8.68 -27.23
CA ASN A 348 -16.18 -9.67 -27.44
C ASN A 348 -14.83 -9.16 -26.91
N SER A 349 -13.83 -10.01 -26.89
CA SER A 349 -12.49 -9.71 -26.38
C SER A 349 -11.76 -8.62 -27.20
N ALA A 350 -12.00 -8.50 -28.49
CA ALA A 350 -11.37 -7.49 -29.34
C ALA A 350 -11.80 -6.08 -28.91
N TYR A 351 -13.09 -5.83 -28.78
CA TYR A 351 -13.63 -4.56 -28.31
C TYR A 351 -13.27 -4.28 -26.85
N ALA A 352 -13.31 -5.29 -25.97
CA ALA A 352 -12.89 -5.10 -24.58
C ALA A 352 -11.42 -4.70 -24.46
N ASN A 353 -10.54 -5.26 -25.27
CA ASN A 353 -9.12 -4.94 -25.26
C ASN A 353 -8.80 -3.57 -25.89
N SER A 354 -9.68 -3.03 -26.73
CA SER A 354 -9.47 -1.70 -27.33
C SER A 354 -9.46 -0.58 -26.30
N TRP A 355 -10.16 -0.75 -25.16
CA TRP A 355 -10.20 0.22 -24.08
C TRP A 355 -8.84 0.52 -23.41
N TYR A 356 -7.88 -0.39 -23.54
CA TYR A 356 -6.55 -0.18 -22.95
C TYR A 356 -5.68 0.80 -23.74
N GLY A 357 -5.96 1.00 -25.01
CA GLY A 357 -5.23 1.92 -25.89
C GLY A 357 -3.81 1.48 -26.24
N ALA A 358 -3.32 0.38 -25.66
CA ALA A 358 -2.03 -0.24 -25.91
C ALA A 358 -2.14 -1.76 -25.73
N ALA A 359 -1.27 -2.53 -26.41
CA ALA A 359 -1.16 -3.96 -26.24
C ALA A 359 0.25 -4.44 -26.60
N ASN A 360 0.80 -5.40 -25.85
CA ASN A 360 2.11 -6.00 -26.11
C ASN A 360 3.25 -4.96 -26.27
N GLY A 361 3.20 -3.89 -25.49
CA GLY A 361 4.19 -2.81 -25.53
C GLY A 361 4.04 -1.83 -26.72
N LYS A 362 3.01 -1.95 -27.53
CA LYS A 362 2.73 -1.07 -28.67
C LYS A 362 1.42 -0.31 -28.49
N LEU A 363 1.38 0.90 -29.06
CA LEU A 363 0.16 1.68 -29.11
C LEU A 363 -0.86 1.01 -30.03
N ARG A 364 -2.13 0.96 -29.64
CA ARG A 364 -3.24 0.58 -30.50
C ARG A 364 -3.74 1.80 -31.28
N TYR A 365 -4.08 1.60 -32.55
CA TYR A 365 -4.56 2.66 -33.42
C TYR A 365 -6.06 2.57 -33.74
N ASP A 366 -6.70 1.45 -33.38
CA ASP A 366 -8.15 1.37 -33.34
C ASP A 366 -8.67 2.37 -32.27
N PHE A 367 -9.62 3.18 -32.61
CA PHE A 367 -10.16 4.27 -31.76
C PHE A 367 -9.07 5.29 -31.33
N ARG A 368 -8.30 5.78 -32.28
CA ARG A 368 -7.27 6.79 -32.00
C ARG A 368 -7.22 7.87 -33.08
N HIS A 369 -7.27 9.14 -32.65
CA HIS A 369 -7.11 10.29 -33.50
C HIS A 369 -5.64 10.50 -33.94
N ALA A 370 -5.47 11.30 -35.00
CA ALA A 370 -4.16 11.65 -35.55
C ALA A 370 -3.28 12.42 -34.56
N ASP A 371 -3.85 13.11 -33.59
CA ASP A 371 -3.15 13.81 -32.49
C ASP A 371 -2.74 12.90 -31.33
N GLY A 372 -3.08 11.61 -31.41
CA GLY A 372 -2.74 10.60 -30.40
C GLY A 372 -3.75 10.47 -29.26
N THR A 373 -4.85 11.23 -29.27
CA THR A 373 -5.93 11.06 -28.26
C THR A 373 -6.77 9.84 -28.55
N PHE A 374 -7.34 9.24 -27.50
CA PHE A 374 -8.27 8.13 -27.66
C PHE A 374 -9.62 8.64 -28.18
N ALA A 375 -10.13 8.02 -29.24
CA ALA A 375 -11.31 8.47 -29.97
C ALA A 375 -12.60 7.90 -29.36
N TYR A 376 -13.05 8.45 -28.24
CA TYR A 376 -14.33 8.07 -27.60
C TYR A 376 -15.53 8.44 -28.49
N ASP A 377 -15.41 9.45 -29.31
CA ASP A 377 -16.38 9.83 -30.32
C ASP A 377 -16.59 8.73 -31.37
N GLN A 378 -15.53 8.05 -31.82
CA GLN A 378 -15.64 6.90 -32.72
C GLN A 378 -16.29 5.69 -32.05
N VAL A 379 -16.10 5.51 -30.73
CA VAL A 379 -16.81 4.47 -29.96
C VAL A 379 -18.31 4.81 -29.90
N GLN A 380 -18.67 6.08 -29.70
CA GLN A 380 -20.06 6.55 -29.75
C GLN A 380 -20.66 6.30 -31.13
N GLU A 381 -19.95 6.63 -32.21
CA GLU A 381 -20.39 6.41 -33.57
C GLU A 381 -20.60 4.92 -33.92
N LEU A 382 -19.63 4.06 -33.48
CA LEU A 382 -19.75 2.61 -33.64
C LEU A 382 -21.04 2.05 -33.00
N ASN A 383 -21.39 2.55 -31.81
CA ASN A 383 -22.56 2.09 -31.06
C ASN A 383 -23.86 2.66 -31.66
N GLU A 384 -23.90 3.90 -32.10
CA GLU A 384 -25.04 4.54 -32.77
C GLU A 384 -25.44 3.83 -34.07
N GLN A 385 -24.43 3.36 -34.82
CA GLN A 385 -24.62 2.64 -36.10
C GLN A 385 -24.98 1.15 -35.89
N SER A 386 -25.06 0.67 -34.66
CA SER A 386 -25.28 -0.73 -34.35
C SER A 386 -26.74 -1.03 -33.99
N ASP A 387 -27.48 -1.69 -34.83
CA ASP A 387 -28.83 -2.16 -34.57
C ASP A 387 -28.87 -3.26 -33.46
N ALA A 388 -27.74 -3.92 -33.22
CA ALA A 388 -27.58 -4.94 -32.19
C ALA A 388 -27.18 -4.42 -30.80
N GLY A 389 -27.36 -3.11 -30.56
CA GLY A 389 -26.96 -2.45 -29.30
C GLY A 389 -25.48 -2.07 -29.27
N SER A 390 -25.03 -1.56 -28.12
CA SER A 390 -23.65 -1.12 -27.91
C SER A 390 -22.66 -2.27 -28.03
N LYS A 391 -21.60 -2.08 -28.82
CA LYS A 391 -20.48 -3.02 -28.94
C LYS A 391 -19.42 -2.78 -27.86
N MET A 392 -19.33 -1.55 -27.34
CA MET A 392 -18.40 -1.13 -26.31
C MET A 392 -19.14 -0.25 -25.29
N VAL A 393 -18.99 -0.57 -24.02
CA VAL A 393 -19.63 0.16 -22.91
C VAL A 393 -18.64 0.41 -21.79
N MET A 394 -18.93 1.38 -20.92
CA MET A 394 -18.21 1.61 -19.68
C MET A 394 -18.97 1.04 -18.50
N THR A 395 -18.26 0.40 -17.59
CA THR A 395 -18.80 -0.02 -16.30
C THR A 395 -18.10 0.70 -15.15
N GLN A 396 -18.82 0.86 -14.05
CA GLN A 396 -18.27 1.16 -12.73
C GLN A 396 -18.14 -0.15 -11.95
N ASN A 397 -16.91 -0.49 -11.63
CA ASN A 397 -16.58 -1.67 -10.84
C ASN A 397 -16.50 -1.28 -9.37
N PHE A 398 -17.62 -1.43 -8.67
CA PHE A 398 -17.72 -1.16 -7.24
C PHE A 398 -16.91 -2.20 -6.45
N ASN A 399 -16.21 -1.72 -5.42
CA ASN A 399 -15.45 -2.54 -4.48
C ASN A 399 -15.74 -2.03 -3.06
N ASP A 400 -16.97 -2.23 -2.61
CA ASP A 400 -17.42 -1.80 -1.31
C ASP A 400 -16.97 -2.76 -0.23
N HIS A 401 -16.79 -2.28 0.99
CA HIS A 401 -16.52 -3.17 2.11
C HIS A 401 -17.01 -2.62 3.44
N ILE A 402 -17.28 -3.53 4.34
CA ILE A 402 -17.39 -3.27 5.77
C ILE A 402 -16.48 -4.22 6.52
N TRP A 403 -15.66 -3.69 7.40
CA TRP A 403 -14.86 -4.47 8.31
C TRP A 403 -14.88 -3.86 9.70
N TYR A 404 -14.82 -4.70 10.69
CA TYR A 404 -14.74 -4.30 12.09
C TYR A 404 -13.86 -5.28 12.85
N GLY A 405 -13.28 -4.82 13.93
CA GLY A 405 -12.44 -5.66 14.74
C GLY A 405 -12.24 -5.17 16.16
N LEU A 406 -11.68 -6.05 16.96
CA LEU A 406 -11.30 -5.84 18.33
C LEU A 406 -9.85 -6.27 18.49
N LEU A 407 -9.04 -5.38 19.06
CA LEU A 407 -7.68 -5.71 19.51
C LEU A 407 -7.58 -5.36 20.98
N SER A 408 -7.22 -6.32 21.82
CA SER A 408 -7.03 -6.12 23.26
C SER A 408 -5.68 -6.66 23.69
N THR A 409 -4.92 -5.86 24.44
CA THR A 409 -3.59 -6.20 24.94
C THR A 409 -3.50 -5.94 26.43
N TYR A 410 -3.27 -7.01 27.20
CA TYR A 410 -2.91 -6.96 28.61
C TYR A 410 -1.39 -6.89 28.74
N THR A 411 -0.92 -5.97 29.58
CA THR A 411 0.50 -5.83 29.92
C THR A 411 0.67 -5.94 31.41
N ARG A 412 1.67 -6.70 31.87
CA ARG A 412 2.02 -6.81 33.30
C ARG A 412 3.51 -6.91 33.50
N GLN A 413 4.04 -6.09 34.40
CA GLN A 413 5.38 -6.26 34.93
C GLN A 413 5.37 -7.35 36.01
N LEU A 414 5.84 -8.56 35.65
CA LEU A 414 5.88 -9.73 36.56
C LEU A 414 6.95 -9.56 37.66
N ALA A 415 8.10 -8.99 37.29
CA ALA A 415 9.20 -8.66 38.17
C ALA A 415 9.95 -7.45 37.59
N LYS A 416 10.88 -6.88 38.36
CA LYS A 416 11.74 -5.77 37.86
C LYS A 416 12.52 -6.24 36.64
N GLY A 417 12.22 -5.65 35.48
CA GLY A 417 12.82 -6.00 34.19
C GLY A 417 12.24 -7.24 33.52
N LEU A 418 11.10 -7.77 33.98
CA LEU A 418 10.38 -8.86 33.34
C LEU A 418 8.94 -8.45 33.04
N ASP A 419 8.64 -8.17 31.77
CA ASP A 419 7.36 -7.72 31.28
C ASP A 419 6.66 -8.82 30.50
N PHE A 420 5.38 -9.02 30.78
CA PHE A 420 4.50 -9.97 30.11
C PHE A 420 3.42 -9.22 29.34
N TYR A 421 3.18 -9.69 28.12
CA TYR A 421 2.12 -9.20 27.26
C TYR A 421 1.30 -10.40 26.77
N ALA A 422 -0.01 -10.25 26.79
CA ALA A 422 -0.92 -11.18 26.17
C ALA A 422 -2.05 -10.42 25.52
N GLY A 423 -2.56 -10.92 24.42
CA GLY A 423 -3.63 -10.24 23.73
C GLY A 423 -4.45 -11.15 22.82
N PHE A 424 -5.58 -10.59 22.45
CA PHE A 424 -6.54 -11.18 21.54
C PHE A 424 -6.83 -10.17 20.44
N ASP A 425 -6.89 -10.66 19.21
CA ASP A 425 -7.39 -9.87 18.08
C ASP A 425 -8.47 -10.66 17.32
N MET A 426 -9.46 -9.91 16.84
CA MET A 426 -10.52 -10.41 16.00
C MET A 426 -10.78 -9.41 14.90
N ARG A 427 -11.03 -9.91 13.68
CA ARG A 427 -11.37 -9.09 12.53
C ARG A 427 -12.38 -9.81 11.65
N SER A 428 -13.45 -9.11 11.28
CA SER A 428 -14.46 -9.57 10.33
C SER A 428 -14.53 -8.60 9.17
N TYR A 429 -14.55 -9.13 7.97
CA TYR A 429 -14.56 -8.40 6.72
C TYR A 429 -15.62 -8.98 5.78
N LYS A 430 -16.37 -8.07 5.16
CA LYS A 430 -17.21 -8.36 4.00
C LYS A 430 -16.84 -7.38 2.89
N GLY A 431 -16.37 -7.87 1.75
CA GLY A 431 -16.22 -7.10 0.52
C GLY A 431 -17.39 -7.37 -0.41
N THR A 432 -17.94 -6.35 -1.05
CA THR A 432 -19.00 -6.46 -2.06
C THR A 432 -18.49 -5.92 -3.39
N HIS A 433 -18.48 -6.78 -4.40
CA HIS A 433 -17.91 -6.50 -5.71
C HIS A 433 -18.99 -6.60 -6.78
N THR A 434 -19.40 -5.47 -7.33
CA THR A 434 -20.46 -5.40 -8.34
C THR A 434 -20.01 -4.54 -9.52
N ALA A 435 -20.22 -5.00 -10.75
CA ALA A 435 -19.98 -4.21 -11.94
C ALA A 435 -21.31 -3.77 -12.56
N LYS A 436 -21.49 -2.46 -12.77
CA LYS A 436 -22.69 -1.88 -13.35
C LYS A 436 -22.36 -1.05 -14.58
N ILE A 437 -23.21 -1.12 -15.60
CA ILE A 437 -23.09 -0.26 -16.78
C ILE A 437 -23.25 1.20 -16.34
N SER A 438 -22.30 2.06 -16.72
CA SER A 438 -22.32 3.49 -16.42
C SER A 438 -22.48 4.37 -17.66
N ASP A 439 -22.09 3.88 -18.85
CA ASP A 439 -22.23 4.60 -20.11
C ASP A 439 -22.35 3.61 -21.26
N LEU A 440 -23.43 3.75 -22.04
CA LEU A 440 -23.69 2.96 -23.25
C LEU A 440 -23.00 3.54 -24.51
N TYR A 441 -22.35 4.68 -24.39
CA TYR A 441 -21.69 5.39 -25.51
C TYR A 441 -22.65 5.57 -26.70
N ASN A 442 -23.82 6.16 -26.45
CA ASN A 442 -24.90 6.45 -27.42
C ASN A 442 -25.58 5.21 -28.02
N GLY A 443 -25.28 3.99 -27.60
CA GLY A 443 -26.03 2.83 -28.03
C GLY A 443 -27.34 2.67 -27.25
N ALA A 444 -28.29 1.93 -27.80
CA ALA A 444 -29.63 1.78 -27.22
C ALA A 444 -29.65 0.84 -26.00
N TYR A 445 -28.81 -0.19 -25.99
CA TYR A 445 -28.71 -1.20 -24.92
C TYR A 445 -27.35 -1.95 -25.06
N TYR A 446 -27.03 -2.79 -24.10
CA TYR A 446 -25.87 -3.69 -24.15
C TYR A 446 -26.33 -5.14 -23.93
N THR A 447 -25.66 -6.12 -24.56
CA THR A 447 -25.83 -7.55 -24.26
C THR A 447 -24.52 -8.12 -23.72
N ASP A 448 -24.56 -8.72 -22.52
CA ASP A 448 -23.37 -9.25 -21.86
C ASP A 448 -23.01 -10.67 -22.35
N LEU A 449 -22.92 -10.84 -23.67
CA LEU A 449 -22.63 -12.11 -24.33
C LEU A 449 -21.36 -12.77 -23.81
N ARG A 450 -20.31 -11.98 -23.63
CA ARG A 450 -18.99 -12.47 -23.28
C ARG A 450 -18.95 -13.23 -21.96
N TYR A 451 -19.73 -12.76 -20.98
CA TYR A 451 -19.69 -13.35 -19.64
C TYR A 451 -20.88 -14.27 -19.38
N ARG A 452 -22.07 -13.92 -19.83
CA ARG A 452 -23.25 -14.78 -19.63
C ARG A 452 -23.14 -16.10 -20.38
N SER A 453 -22.51 -16.12 -21.59
CA SER A 453 -22.27 -17.38 -22.31
C SER A 453 -21.29 -18.31 -21.59
N SER A 454 -20.50 -17.82 -20.65
CA SER A 454 -19.56 -18.62 -19.85
C SER A 454 -20.15 -19.13 -18.54
N VAL A 455 -21.39 -18.77 -18.20
CA VAL A 455 -22.06 -19.23 -16.98
C VAL A 455 -22.46 -20.69 -17.13
N ASN A 456 -22.06 -21.51 -16.16
CA ASN A 456 -22.40 -22.92 -16.15
C ASN A 456 -23.88 -23.13 -15.74
N PRO A 457 -24.72 -23.74 -16.59
CA PRO A 457 -26.11 -24.00 -16.26
C PRO A 457 -26.33 -24.86 -14.99
N ALA A 458 -25.35 -25.67 -14.62
CA ALA A 458 -25.40 -26.43 -13.35
C ALA A 458 -25.24 -25.54 -12.11
N ASN A 459 -24.67 -24.35 -12.26
CA ASN A 459 -24.47 -23.39 -11.19
C ASN A 459 -25.54 -22.30 -11.18
N ASN A 460 -26.09 -21.98 -12.35
CA ASN A 460 -27.11 -20.94 -12.49
C ASN A 460 -28.15 -21.36 -13.55
N ALA A 461 -29.34 -21.68 -13.09
CA ALA A 461 -30.44 -22.13 -13.95
C ALA A 461 -30.86 -21.11 -15.02
N ALA A 462 -30.59 -19.81 -14.84
CA ALA A 462 -30.84 -18.79 -15.87
C ALA A 462 -30.08 -19.06 -17.17
N ALA A 463 -28.91 -19.70 -17.09
CA ALA A 463 -28.11 -20.05 -18.26
C ALA A 463 -28.73 -21.20 -19.12
N LEU A 464 -29.82 -21.85 -18.66
CA LEU A 464 -30.61 -22.81 -19.45
C LEU A 464 -31.49 -22.11 -20.49
N ASP A 465 -31.85 -20.83 -20.27
CA ASP A 465 -32.57 -20.01 -21.23
C ASP A 465 -31.59 -19.44 -22.28
N PRO A 466 -31.67 -19.85 -23.55
CA PRO A 466 -30.81 -19.33 -24.62
C PRO A 466 -30.93 -17.82 -24.82
N ASN A 467 -32.07 -17.22 -24.42
CA ASN A 467 -32.32 -15.78 -24.53
C ASN A 467 -31.65 -14.96 -23.43
N TRP A 468 -31.34 -15.55 -22.31
CA TRP A 468 -30.74 -14.85 -21.16
C TRP A 468 -29.43 -14.10 -21.52
N GLN A 469 -28.58 -14.66 -22.36
CA GLN A 469 -27.35 -14.02 -22.82
C GLN A 469 -27.60 -12.82 -23.75
N TYR A 470 -28.77 -12.72 -24.37
CA TYR A 470 -29.19 -11.65 -25.27
C TYR A 470 -30.10 -10.61 -24.59
N GLU A 471 -30.30 -10.72 -23.29
CA GLU A 471 -31.04 -9.72 -22.53
C GLU A 471 -30.48 -8.31 -22.75
N LYS A 472 -31.38 -7.37 -23.04
CA LYS A 472 -31.03 -5.98 -23.30
C LYS A 472 -30.82 -5.24 -22.00
N LEU A 473 -29.59 -4.88 -21.70
CA LEU A 473 -29.16 -4.24 -20.47
C LEU A 473 -29.02 -2.73 -20.68
N SER A 474 -29.35 -1.97 -19.64
CA SER A 474 -29.35 -0.52 -19.57
C SER A 474 -28.32 0.00 -18.56
N ILE A 475 -28.17 1.32 -18.47
CA ILE A 475 -27.34 1.97 -17.45
C ILE A 475 -27.86 1.57 -16.06
N GLY A 476 -26.95 1.13 -15.19
CA GLY A 476 -27.23 0.64 -13.84
C GLY A 476 -27.35 -0.88 -13.72
N ASP A 477 -27.56 -1.59 -14.82
CA ASP A 477 -27.65 -3.05 -14.81
C ASP A 477 -26.30 -3.71 -14.55
N VAL A 478 -26.36 -4.87 -13.89
CA VAL A 478 -25.20 -5.66 -13.49
C VAL A 478 -24.68 -6.47 -14.67
N VAL A 479 -23.36 -6.47 -14.83
CA VAL A 479 -22.63 -7.26 -15.83
C VAL A 479 -21.45 -7.95 -15.18
N PHE A 480 -21.05 -9.06 -15.71
CA PHE A 480 -19.88 -9.94 -15.46
C PHE A 480 -19.49 -10.23 -14.01
N ARG A 481 -19.90 -9.49 -12.98
CA ARG A 481 -19.63 -9.85 -11.58
C ARG A 481 -20.61 -9.19 -10.60
N ASP A 482 -21.07 -9.99 -9.65
CA ASP A 482 -21.75 -9.54 -8.44
C ASP A 482 -21.53 -10.57 -7.33
N TYR A 483 -20.61 -10.31 -6.41
CA TYR A 483 -20.30 -11.23 -5.33
C TYR A 483 -19.86 -10.53 -4.06
N ASP A 484 -20.04 -11.25 -2.94
CA ASP A 484 -19.46 -10.89 -1.64
C ASP A 484 -18.31 -11.83 -1.28
N SER A 485 -17.23 -11.26 -0.78
CA SER A 485 -16.17 -11.98 -0.10
C SER A 485 -16.34 -11.88 1.41
N HIS A 486 -16.14 -12.96 2.12
CA HIS A 486 -16.23 -12.99 3.58
C HIS A 486 -14.96 -13.57 4.18
N ILE A 487 -14.39 -12.83 5.14
CA ILE A 487 -13.15 -13.23 5.83
C ILE A 487 -13.33 -12.94 7.32
N VAL A 488 -13.14 -13.97 8.15
CA VAL A 488 -13.14 -13.84 9.60
C VAL A 488 -11.83 -14.36 10.16
N GLN A 489 -11.17 -13.55 10.96
CA GLN A 489 -9.90 -13.89 11.61
C GLN A 489 -10.02 -13.71 13.10
N HIS A 490 -9.49 -14.67 13.84
CA HIS A 490 -9.33 -14.61 15.29
C HIS A 490 -7.92 -15.03 15.65
N GLY A 491 -7.32 -14.38 16.64
CA GLY A 491 -6.01 -14.76 17.07
C GLY A 491 -5.68 -14.35 18.49
N VAL A 492 -4.75 -15.06 19.06
CA VAL A 492 -4.16 -14.76 20.36
C VAL A 492 -2.65 -14.61 20.20
N PHE A 493 -2.07 -13.75 21.00
CA PHE A 493 -0.63 -13.58 21.04
C PHE A 493 -0.15 -13.44 22.48
N SER A 494 1.08 -13.84 22.70
CA SER A 494 1.76 -13.67 23.98
C SER A 494 3.23 -13.35 23.76
N GLN A 495 3.78 -12.52 24.63
CA GLN A 495 5.21 -12.14 24.62
C GLN A 495 5.73 -11.97 26.03
N LEU A 496 6.93 -12.47 26.27
CA LEU A 496 7.69 -12.24 27.47
C LEU A 496 8.94 -11.44 27.12
N GLU A 497 9.16 -10.33 27.78
CA GLU A 497 10.33 -9.47 27.62
C GLU A 497 11.14 -9.43 28.92
N TYR A 498 12.43 -9.76 28.84
CA TYR A 498 13.37 -9.63 29.93
C TYR A 498 14.36 -8.52 29.64
N SER A 499 14.53 -7.58 30.55
CA SER A 499 15.48 -6.46 30.44
C SER A 499 16.16 -6.22 31.77
N LYS A 500 17.40 -6.63 31.87
CA LYS A 500 18.24 -6.40 33.06
C LYS A 500 19.66 -6.08 32.63
N ASP A 501 20.24 -5.05 33.26
CA ASP A 501 21.59 -4.59 33.05
C ASP A 501 21.92 -4.36 31.55
N ARG A 502 22.73 -5.23 30.96
CA ARG A 502 23.17 -5.16 29.57
C ARG A 502 22.35 -6.01 28.61
N ILE A 503 21.47 -6.86 29.13
CA ILE A 503 20.75 -7.87 28.32
C ILE A 503 19.28 -7.48 28.21
N THR A 504 18.76 -7.55 27.00
CA THR A 504 17.32 -7.56 26.75
C THR A 504 17.01 -8.73 25.83
N ALA A 505 16.04 -9.55 26.21
CA ALA A 505 15.58 -10.68 25.41
C ALA A 505 14.06 -10.69 25.34
N PHE A 506 13.53 -11.24 24.28
CA PHE A 506 12.10 -11.54 24.18
C PHE A 506 11.86 -12.90 23.53
N VAL A 507 10.74 -13.48 23.88
CA VAL A 507 10.11 -14.58 23.15
C VAL A 507 8.64 -14.25 22.95
N SER A 508 8.12 -14.48 21.77
CA SER A 508 6.71 -14.26 21.43
C SER A 508 6.15 -15.41 20.61
N GLY A 509 4.88 -15.67 20.81
CA GLY A 509 4.12 -16.64 20.04
C GLY A 509 2.75 -16.09 19.65
N THR A 510 2.26 -16.51 18.50
CA THR A 510 0.90 -16.19 18.03
C THR A 510 0.23 -17.45 17.52
N LEU A 511 -1.08 -17.53 17.71
CA LEU A 511 -1.95 -18.53 17.10
C LEU A 511 -3.16 -17.81 16.55
N ALA A 512 -3.54 -18.14 15.33
CA ALA A 512 -4.69 -17.52 14.68
C ALA A 512 -5.44 -18.50 13.79
N THR A 513 -6.70 -18.19 13.54
CA THR A 513 -7.54 -18.89 12.58
C THR A 513 -8.06 -17.88 11.56
N SER A 514 -8.15 -18.31 10.31
CA SER A 514 -8.75 -17.55 9.22
C SER A 514 -9.81 -18.40 8.54
N ARG A 515 -10.98 -17.84 8.37
CA ARG A 515 -12.14 -18.48 7.76
C ARG A 515 -12.58 -17.70 6.56
N TYR A 516 -12.80 -18.38 5.42
CA TYR A 516 -13.11 -17.78 4.13
C TYR A 516 -14.33 -18.44 3.51
N TRP A 517 -15.22 -17.64 2.91
CA TRP A 517 -16.30 -18.08 2.04
C TRP A 517 -16.70 -16.94 1.10
N ARG A 518 -17.38 -17.31 0.01
CA ARG A 518 -17.83 -16.39 -1.04
C ARG A 518 -19.34 -16.56 -1.22
N TYR A 519 -20.02 -15.51 -1.66
CA TYR A 519 -21.42 -15.51 -2.04
C TYR A 519 -21.54 -14.80 -3.38
N ASP A 520 -21.95 -15.50 -4.44
CA ASP A 520 -22.06 -14.98 -5.80
C ASP A 520 -23.51 -14.87 -6.23
N ARG A 521 -23.85 -13.83 -7.02
CA ARG A 521 -25.18 -13.56 -7.54
C ARG A 521 -25.21 -13.42 -9.06
N PHE A 522 -24.07 -13.57 -9.74
CA PHE A 522 -23.97 -13.50 -11.19
C PHE A 522 -23.73 -14.87 -11.83
N TYR A 523 -22.69 -15.58 -11.39
CA TYR A 523 -22.35 -16.89 -11.92
C TYR A 523 -23.13 -18.05 -11.28
N TYR A 524 -23.78 -17.79 -10.18
CA TYR A 524 -24.51 -18.78 -9.39
C TYR A 524 -25.91 -18.25 -9.06
N ASP A 525 -26.94 -19.13 -9.14
CA ASP A 525 -28.28 -18.85 -8.66
C ASP A 525 -28.34 -18.90 -7.11
N GLU A 526 -29.49 -18.56 -6.55
CA GLU A 526 -29.67 -18.50 -5.09
C GLU A 526 -29.35 -19.81 -4.37
N ALA A 527 -29.64 -20.95 -5.01
CA ALA A 527 -29.38 -22.27 -4.43
C ALA A 527 -27.89 -22.62 -4.35
N HIS A 528 -27.07 -22.07 -5.25
CA HIS A 528 -25.65 -22.35 -5.38
C HIS A 528 -24.76 -21.15 -5.04
N ALA A 529 -25.36 -20.01 -4.65
CA ALA A 529 -24.67 -18.73 -4.45
C ALA A 529 -23.54 -18.77 -3.40
N LYS A 530 -23.70 -19.59 -2.35
CA LYS A 530 -22.72 -19.67 -1.27
C LYS A 530 -21.69 -20.77 -1.52
N SER A 531 -20.42 -20.43 -1.52
CA SER A 531 -19.32 -21.38 -1.57
C SER A 531 -19.22 -22.22 -0.31
N ASP A 532 -18.49 -23.31 -0.38
CA ASP A 532 -17.94 -23.97 0.81
C ASP A 532 -17.12 -22.99 1.64
N THR A 533 -16.92 -23.35 2.90
CA THR A 533 -16.12 -22.57 3.85
C THR A 533 -14.75 -23.22 4.03
N LYS A 534 -13.67 -22.46 3.82
CA LYS A 534 -12.30 -22.91 4.08
C LYS A 534 -11.73 -22.27 5.34
N ASN A 535 -11.14 -23.12 6.19
CA ASN A 535 -10.49 -22.66 7.42
C ASN A 535 -8.98 -22.96 7.36
N PHE A 536 -8.19 -22.04 7.92
CA PHE A 536 -6.75 -22.19 8.09
C PHE A 536 -6.36 -21.87 9.53
N ALA A 537 -5.51 -22.70 10.11
CA ALA A 537 -4.80 -22.37 11.33
C ALA A 537 -3.44 -21.79 10.95
N SER A 538 -3.03 -20.72 11.60
CA SER A 538 -1.77 -20.01 11.36
C SER A 538 -1.11 -19.63 12.68
N GLY A 539 0.15 -19.22 12.64
CA GLY A 539 0.83 -18.80 13.86
C GLY A 539 2.27 -18.39 13.62
N SER A 540 2.92 -17.93 14.67
CA SER A 540 4.33 -17.60 14.63
C SER A 540 5.00 -17.85 15.96
N ILE A 541 6.30 -18.10 15.91
CA ILE A 541 7.18 -18.07 17.08
C ILE A 541 8.39 -17.21 16.74
N LYS A 542 8.75 -16.28 17.61
CA LYS A 542 9.86 -15.35 17.42
C LYS A 542 10.62 -15.19 18.74
N GLY A 543 11.92 -15.00 18.64
CA GLY A 543 12.75 -14.66 19.77
C GLY A 543 13.93 -13.78 19.38
N GLY A 544 14.39 -12.99 20.31
CA GLY A 544 15.52 -12.10 20.07
C GLY A 544 16.25 -11.73 21.34
N LEU A 545 17.53 -11.44 21.15
CA LEU A 545 18.47 -11.05 22.20
C LEU A 545 19.20 -9.79 21.79
N ASN A 546 19.26 -8.80 22.66
CA ASN A 546 20.12 -7.63 22.55
C ASN A 546 21.12 -7.61 23.70
N TYR A 547 22.38 -7.35 23.40
CA TYR A 547 23.45 -7.17 24.37
C TYR A 547 24.08 -5.78 24.22
N ASN A 548 23.97 -4.95 25.24
CA ASN A 548 24.62 -3.67 25.34
C ASN A 548 26.08 -3.86 25.77
N ILE A 549 27.02 -3.86 24.83
CA ILE A 549 28.46 -4.05 25.09
C ILE A 549 28.94 -2.96 26.06
N ASP A 550 28.53 -1.73 25.84
CA ASP A 550 28.76 -0.58 26.69
C ASP A 550 27.61 0.45 26.55
N ARG A 551 27.79 1.67 27.05
CA ARG A 551 26.77 2.74 26.98
C ARG A 551 26.49 3.24 25.55
N TYR A 552 27.32 2.91 24.56
CA TYR A 552 27.20 3.38 23.19
C TYR A 552 26.91 2.23 22.21
N ASN A 553 27.49 1.07 22.44
CA ASN A 553 27.49 -0.05 21.50
C ASN A 553 26.54 -1.15 21.95
N ASN A 554 25.82 -1.72 21.00
CA ASN A 554 25.02 -2.92 21.21
C ASN A 554 25.06 -3.83 19.99
N VAL A 555 24.86 -5.12 20.23
CA VAL A 555 24.61 -6.14 19.20
C VAL A 555 23.29 -6.82 19.49
N PHE A 556 22.64 -7.29 18.45
CA PHE A 556 21.41 -8.08 18.61
C PHE A 556 21.33 -9.20 17.59
N ALA A 557 20.58 -10.22 17.96
CA ALA A 557 20.15 -11.29 17.06
C ALA A 557 18.67 -11.55 17.25
N ASN A 558 17.96 -11.90 16.18
CA ASN A 558 16.60 -12.44 16.27
C ASN A 558 16.39 -13.58 15.28
N VAL A 559 15.46 -14.44 15.60
CA VAL A 559 15.04 -15.57 14.79
C VAL A 559 13.54 -15.76 14.93
N GLY A 560 12.90 -16.23 13.86
CA GLY A 560 11.51 -16.59 13.94
C GLY A 560 11.03 -17.40 12.77
N TYR A 561 9.90 -18.02 13.01
CA TYR A 561 9.15 -18.80 12.04
C TYR A 561 7.70 -18.32 12.02
N ILE A 562 7.18 -18.12 10.82
CA ILE A 562 5.84 -17.66 10.55
C ILE A 562 5.13 -18.66 9.66
N SER A 563 3.88 -19.00 9.98
CA SER A 563 2.94 -19.69 9.11
C SER A 563 1.71 -18.78 8.97
N ARG A 564 1.35 -18.39 7.75
CA ARG A 564 0.27 -17.46 7.44
C ARG A 564 -0.70 -18.09 6.45
N ALA A 565 -2.01 -17.93 6.69
CA ALA A 565 -3.04 -18.33 5.73
C ALA A 565 -2.85 -17.61 4.37
N PRO A 566 -3.14 -18.30 3.24
CA PRO A 566 -3.11 -17.66 1.94
C PRO A 566 -4.18 -16.55 1.83
N PHE A 567 -4.00 -15.64 0.89
CA PHE A 567 -5.00 -14.60 0.64
C PHE A 567 -6.28 -15.19 0.04
N PHE A 568 -7.39 -14.49 0.22
CA PHE A 568 -8.68 -14.84 -0.38
C PHE A 568 -8.56 -14.92 -1.91
N SER A 569 -8.10 -13.83 -2.53
CA SER A 569 -7.94 -13.73 -3.98
C SER A 569 -6.61 -14.34 -4.46
N GLY A 570 -6.68 -15.27 -5.40
CA GLY A 570 -5.52 -15.95 -5.99
C GLY A 570 -4.86 -17.00 -5.09
N GLY A 571 -5.30 -17.14 -3.84
CA GLY A 571 -4.85 -18.17 -2.91
C GLY A 571 -5.95 -19.18 -2.58
N VAL A 572 -6.97 -18.74 -1.84
CA VAL A 572 -8.11 -19.60 -1.47
C VAL A 572 -9.06 -19.79 -2.66
N PHE A 573 -9.42 -18.70 -3.34
CA PHE A 573 -10.21 -18.70 -4.56
C PHE A 573 -9.32 -18.29 -5.73
N LEU A 574 -9.06 -19.21 -6.66
CA LEU A 574 -8.21 -18.96 -7.83
C LEU A 574 -8.83 -17.90 -8.75
N MET A 575 -10.14 -17.99 -8.92
CA MET A 575 -10.93 -17.07 -9.74
C MET A 575 -11.99 -16.37 -8.89
N SER A 576 -11.54 -15.61 -7.90
CA SER A 576 -12.40 -14.96 -6.90
C SER A 576 -13.49 -14.05 -7.49
N GLN A 577 -13.38 -13.61 -8.73
CA GLN A 577 -14.38 -12.77 -9.40
C GLN A 577 -15.54 -13.56 -10.03
N SER A 578 -15.37 -14.86 -10.31
CA SER A 578 -16.32 -15.65 -11.13
C SER A 578 -16.58 -17.05 -10.62
N SER A 579 -15.88 -17.53 -9.60
CA SER A 579 -16.03 -18.92 -9.16
C SER A 579 -16.09 -19.07 -7.64
N ASN A 580 -17.04 -19.89 -7.17
CA ASN A 580 -17.19 -20.33 -5.78
C ASN A 580 -16.26 -21.51 -5.43
N GLU A 581 -15.52 -22.04 -6.41
CA GLU A 581 -14.63 -23.18 -6.21
C GLU A 581 -13.39 -22.79 -5.38
N ILE A 582 -13.12 -23.57 -4.36
CA ILE A 582 -11.98 -23.42 -3.47
C ILE A 582 -10.76 -24.11 -4.08
N ASN A 583 -9.64 -23.43 -4.08
CA ASN A 583 -8.35 -24.04 -4.40
C ASN A 583 -8.03 -25.17 -3.40
N LYS A 584 -8.07 -26.41 -3.87
CA LYS A 584 -7.80 -27.60 -3.06
C LYS A 584 -6.34 -27.65 -2.60
N ASP A 585 -5.43 -27.06 -3.37
CA ASP A 585 -4.00 -27.03 -3.08
C ASP A 585 -3.58 -25.80 -2.23
N ALA A 586 -4.54 -24.98 -1.78
CA ALA A 586 -4.26 -23.84 -0.93
C ALA A 586 -3.67 -24.27 0.40
N VAL A 587 -2.46 -23.83 0.68
CA VAL A 587 -1.70 -24.10 1.90
C VAL A 587 -1.21 -22.80 2.54
N ASN A 588 -0.83 -22.88 3.80
CA ASN A 588 -0.21 -21.73 4.47
C ASN A 588 1.15 -21.40 3.84
N GLU A 589 1.38 -20.13 3.58
CA GLU A 589 2.70 -19.60 3.32
C GLU A 589 3.54 -19.64 4.61
N LYS A 590 4.84 -19.92 4.50
CA LYS A 590 5.74 -20.02 5.63
C LYS A 590 6.95 -19.13 5.41
N ALA A 591 7.50 -18.59 6.49
CA ALA A 591 8.75 -17.84 6.45
C ALA A 591 9.61 -18.19 7.66
N PHE A 592 10.87 -18.54 7.39
CA PHE A 592 11.93 -18.62 8.39
C PHE A 592 12.83 -17.41 8.21
N SER A 593 13.12 -16.69 9.28
CA SER A 593 13.98 -15.50 9.20
C SER A 593 14.97 -15.47 10.36
N PHE A 594 16.18 -14.99 10.05
CA PHE A 594 17.24 -14.76 11.00
C PHE A 594 17.91 -13.42 10.73
N GLU A 595 18.20 -12.65 11.78
CA GLU A 595 18.84 -11.34 11.67
C GLU A 595 19.94 -11.15 12.72
N LEU A 596 20.97 -10.42 12.31
CA LEU A 596 22.05 -9.94 13.19
C LEU A 596 22.16 -8.43 13.02
N GLY A 597 22.36 -7.71 14.10
CA GLY A 597 22.53 -6.27 14.04
C GLY A 597 23.56 -5.75 15.03
N TYR A 598 24.18 -4.63 14.62
CA TYR A 598 25.05 -3.83 15.47
C TYR A 598 24.54 -2.39 15.48
N GLY A 599 24.58 -1.76 16.64
CA GLY A 599 24.20 -0.36 16.83
C GLY A 599 25.26 0.42 17.59
N LEU A 600 25.67 1.56 17.06
CA LEU A 600 26.44 2.58 17.75
C LEU A 600 25.58 3.83 17.96
N ARG A 601 25.48 4.31 19.19
CA ARG A 601 24.77 5.54 19.53
C ARG A 601 25.62 6.44 20.42
N TYR A 602 26.40 7.27 19.78
CA TYR A 602 27.19 8.30 20.43
C TYR A 602 26.44 9.66 20.41
N LYS A 603 26.91 10.65 21.15
CA LYS A 603 26.24 11.96 21.28
C LYS A 603 25.87 12.61 19.93
N TRP A 604 26.77 12.53 18.98
CA TRP A 604 26.63 13.15 17.65
C TRP A 604 26.56 12.15 16.50
N LEU A 605 26.74 10.85 16.77
CA LEU A 605 26.80 9.80 15.74
C LEU A 605 25.90 8.62 16.09
N TYR A 606 25.04 8.25 15.18
CA TYR A 606 24.27 7.00 15.18
C TYR A 606 24.71 6.17 13.98
N VAL A 607 24.99 4.89 14.20
CA VAL A 607 25.26 3.90 13.14
C VAL A 607 24.46 2.65 13.44
N ALA A 608 23.84 2.07 12.43
CA ALA A 608 23.25 0.74 12.48
C ALA A 608 23.75 -0.09 11.30
N LEU A 609 24.11 -1.34 11.57
CA LEU A 609 24.47 -2.35 10.58
C LEU A 609 23.61 -3.58 10.86
N ASN A 610 22.92 -4.08 9.84
CA ASN A 610 22.08 -5.25 9.93
C ASN A 610 22.38 -6.22 8.80
N ALA A 611 22.40 -7.51 9.11
CA ALA A 611 22.43 -8.59 8.14
C ALA A 611 21.18 -9.45 8.34
N TYR A 612 20.55 -9.87 7.27
CA TYR A 612 19.32 -10.65 7.33
C TYR A 612 19.31 -11.79 6.32
N PHE A 613 18.60 -12.84 6.69
CA PHE A 613 18.26 -13.97 5.85
C PHE A 613 16.80 -14.36 6.09
N THR A 614 16.01 -14.46 5.02
CA THR A 614 14.63 -14.95 5.08
C THR A 614 14.40 -15.96 3.97
N LYS A 615 13.95 -17.15 4.34
CA LYS A 615 13.45 -18.17 3.41
C LYS A 615 11.93 -18.10 3.43
N TRP A 616 11.31 -17.75 2.30
CA TRP A 616 9.87 -17.74 2.08
C TRP A 616 9.48 -19.00 1.32
N MET A 617 8.50 -19.73 1.83
CA MET A 617 8.12 -21.06 1.37
C MET A 617 6.62 -21.16 1.13
N ASP A 618 6.23 -22.04 0.24
CA ASP A 618 4.84 -22.45 -0.05
C ASP A 618 3.96 -21.28 -0.52
N LYS A 619 4.55 -20.29 -1.22
CA LYS A 619 3.77 -19.22 -1.84
C LYS A 619 2.87 -19.80 -2.93
N THR A 620 1.60 -19.42 -2.92
CA THR A 620 0.67 -19.65 -4.03
C THR A 620 0.67 -18.44 -4.96
N THR A 621 0.79 -18.67 -6.25
CA THR A 621 0.70 -17.66 -7.30
C THR A 621 -0.21 -18.18 -8.40
N SER A 622 -1.13 -17.34 -8.86
CA SER A 622 -1.99 -17.64 -10.00
C SER A 622 -1.84 -16.61 -11.11
N LYS A 623 -2.07 -17.05 -12.33
CA LYS A 623 -2.12 -16.19 -13.50
C LYS A 623 -3.18 -16.69 -14.47
N SER A 624 -3.95 -15.77 -15.03
CA SER A 624 -4.96 -16.07 -16.03
C SER A 624 -4.48 -15.72 -17.43
N GLY A 625 -4.95 -16.43 -18.42
CA GLY A 625 -4.75 -16.21 -19.84
C GLY A 625 -5.99 -16.61 -20.61
N TYR A 626 -5.93 -16.51 -21.94
CA TYR A 626 -7.04 -16.89 -22.82
C TYR A 626 -6.71 -18.10 -23.66
N MET A 627 -7.67 -18.96 -23.87
CA MET A 627 -7.65 -20.11 -24.80
C MET A 627 -8.69 -19.94 -25.94
N ASN A 628 -8.74 -20.84 -26.89
CA ASN A 628 -9.71 -20.83 -27.97
C ASN A 628 -9.79 -19.47 -28.71
N ASN A 629 -8.66 -19.03 -29.29
CA ASN A 629 -8.56 -17.75 -30.00
C ASN A 629 -9.00 -16.52 -29.16
N ASN A 630 -8.62 -16.51 -27.88
CA ASN A 630 -8.96 -15.45 -26.93
C ASN A 630 -10.45 -15.35 -26.56
N THR A 631 -11.22 -16.42 -26.67
CA THR A 631 -12.64 -16.43 -26.30
C THR A 631 -12.91 -16.95 -24.91
N GLU A 632 -12.06 -17.85 -24.39
CA GLU A 632 -12.24 -18.45 -23.07
C GLU A 632 -11.06 -18.18 -22.14
N LEU A 633 -11.34 -17.97 -20.87
CA LEU A 633 -10.35 -17.71 -19.83
C LEU A 633 -9.84 -19.03 -19.22
N TYR A 634 -8.53 -19.16 -19.04
CA TYR A 634 -7.94 -20.18 -18.17
C TYR A 634 -7.19 -19.54 -17.01
N THR A 635 -7.04 -20.28 -15.93
CA THR A 635 -6.17 -19.91 -14.81
C THR A 635 -5.10 -20.96 -14.62
N MET A 636 -3.89 -20.50 -14.49
CA MET A 636 -2.73 -21.29 -14.09
C MET A 636 -2.44 -21.03 -12.63
N SER A 637 -2.43 -22.09 -11.81
CA SER A 637 -2.13 -22.02 -10.37
C SER A 637 -0.80 -22.71 -10.08
N MET A 638 0.09 -22.00 -9.41
CA MET A 638 1.37 -22.50 -8.91
C MET A 638 1.36 -22.45 -7.38
N THR A 639 1.55 -23.58 -6.73
CA THR A 639 1.73 -23.69 -5.29
C THR A 639 3.16 -24.14 -4.97
N GLY A 640 3.62 -23.93 -3.74
CA GLY A 640 4.94 -24.36 -3.32
C GLY A 640 6.10 -23.53 -3.89
N VAL A 641 5.83 -22.30 -4.31
CA VAL A 641 6.88 -21.38 -4.81
C VAL A 641 7.69 -20.85 -3.63
N ASN A 642 9.01 -21.01 -3.69
CA ASN A 642 9.94 -20.58 -2.64
C ASN A 642 10.86 -19.47 -3.11
N ALA A 643 11.26 -18.60 -2.15
CA ALA A 643 12.25 -17.56 -2.42
C ALA A 643 13.20 -17.38 -1.22
N LYS A 644 14.42 -16.97 -1.52
CA LYS A 644 15.42 -16.54 -0.52
C LYS A 644 15.66 -15.05 -0.63
N HIS A 645 15.56 -14.37 0.50
CA HIS A 645 15.84 -12.94 0.62
C HIS A 645 16.95 -12.76 1.65
N MET A 646 18.12 -12.28 1.21
CA MET A 646 19.23 -11.99 2.10
C MET A 646 19.85 -10.65 1.75
N GLY A 647 20.51 -10.03 2.72
CA GLY A 647 21.18 -8.77 2.47
C GLY A 647 21.83 -8.15 3.70
N VAL A 648 22.48 -7.02 3.44
CA VAL A 648 23.13 -6.18 4.45
C VAL A 648 22.60 -4.76 4.31
N GLU A 649 22.33 -4.13 5.44
CA GLU A 649 21.79 -2.78 5.57
C GLU A 649 22.67 -1.94 6.47
N PHE A 650 23.01 -0.74 6.03
CA PHE A 650 23.76 0.26 6.77
C PHE A 650 22.95 1.54 6.88
N ASP A 651 22.92 2.15 8.04
CA ASP A 651 22.24 3.41 8.33
C ASP A 651 23.12 4.29 9.23
N VAL A 652 23.33 5.55 8.87
CA VAL A 652 24.14 6.49 9.62
C VAL A 652 23.48 7.86 9.73
N VAL A 653 23.46 8.43 10.92
CA VAL A 653 23.06 9.81 11.17
C VAL A 653 24.14 10.48 11.99
N ALA A 654 24.75 11.54 11.46
CA ALA A 654 25.76 12.33 12.14
C ALA A 654 25.25 13.76 12.37
N ARG A 655 25.45 14.26 13.58
CA ARG A 655 25.16 15.65 13.99
C ARG A 655 26.42 16.27 14.59
N PRO A 656 27.43 16.56 13.75
CA PRO A 656 28.72 17.06 14.23
C PRO A 656 28.59 18.40 14.95
N THR A 657 27.58 19.18 14.61
CA THR A 657 27.19 20.43 15.26
C THR A 657 25.67 20.50 15.44
N PRO A 658 25.15 21.40 16.27
CA PRO A 658 23.68 21.62 16.38
C PRO A 658 23.03 22.17 15.08
N TYR A 659 23.86 22.59 14.12
CA TYR A 659 23.41 23.21 12.87
C TYR A 659 23.45 22.26 11.66
N VAL A 660 24.15 21.13 11.77
CA VAL A 660 24.38 20.21 10.65
C VAL A 660 23.90 18.82 11.00
N THR A 661 23.06 18.25 10.17
CA THR A 661 22.67 16.84 10.22
C THR A 661 23.03 16.20 8.89
N LEU A 662 23.80 15.12 8.93
CA LEU A 662 24.13 14.29 7.78
C LEU A 662 23.47 12.93 7.96
N LYS A 663 22.93 12.40 6.89
CA LYS A 663 22.29 11.08 6.85
C LYS A 663 22.86 10.27 5.70
N GLY A 664 23.01 8.98 5.91
CA GLY A 664 23.42 8.06 4.85
C GLY A 664 22.82 6.68 5.08
N MET A 665 22.42 6.02 4.02
CA MET A 665 21.99 4.63 4.08
C MET A 665 22.49 3.85 2.85
N LEU A 666 22.70 2.55 3.05
CA LEU A 666 22.99 1.58 1.99
C LEU A 666 22.26 0.28 2.29
N SER A 667 21.59 -0.28 1.31
CA SER A 667 21.03 -1.62 1.37
C SER A 667 21.48 -2.43 0.16
N LEU A 668 22.05 -3.58 0.43
CA LEU A 668 22.50 -4.55 -0.57
C LEU A 668 21.73 -5.85 -0.37
N GLY A 669 20.71 -6.06 -1.18
CA GLY A 669 19.91 -7.29 -1.18
C GLY A 669 20.41 -8.29 -2.24
N ASN A 670 20.08 -9.55 -2.05
CA ASN A 670 20.15 -10.61 -3.04
C ASN A 670 18.92 -11.50 -2.84
N TRP A 671 17.92 -11.28 -3.69
CA TRP A 671 16.63 -11.93 -3.60
C TRP A 671 16.41 -12.79 -4.83
N ARG A 672 16.21 -14.09 -4.62
CA ARG A 672 16.09 -15.08 -5.69
C ARG A 672 14.99 -16.08 -5.40
N TRP A 673 14.37 -16.58 -6.45
CA TRP A 673 13.56 -17.78 -6.37
C TRP A 673 14.42 -18.96 -5.97
N ASP A 674 13.89 -19.90 -5.18
CA ASP A 674 14.63 -20.97 -4.49
C ASP A 674 14.11 -22.36 -4.84
N ASN A 675 13.37 -22.48 -5.91
CA ASN A 675 12.96 -23.76 -6.53
C ASN A 675 12.31 -23.54 -7.89
N ASN A 676 12.21 -24.62 -8.65
CA ASN A 676 11.31 -24.72 -9.77
C ASN A 676 9.88 -24.90 -9.27
N ALA A 677 8.90 -24.41 -10.01
CA ALA A 677 7.49 -24.50 -9.65
C ALA A 677 6.68 -25.24 -10.72
N THR A 678 5.67 -25.99 -10.29
CA THR A 678 4.71 -26.63 -11.21
C THR A 678 3.40 -25.88 -11.15
N ALA A 679 2.91 -25.48 -12.31
CA ALA A 679 1.62 -24.85 -12.48
C ALA A 679 0.62 -25.86 -13.07
N TYR A 680 -0.60 -25.84 -12.59
CA TYR A 680 -1.73 -26.60 -13.09
C TYR A 680 -2.75 -25.66 -13.73
N PHE A 681 -3.39 -26.10 -14.80
CA PHE A 681 -4.32 -25.31 -15.60
C PHE A 681 -5.76 -25.65 -15.27
N TYR A 682 -6.58 -24.60 -15.16
CA TYR A 682 -8.02 -24.70 -14.89
C TYR A 682 -8.79 -23.80 -15.86
N ASN A 683 -9.98 -24.22 -16.27
CA ASN A 683 -10.90 -23.39 -17.07
C ASN A 683 -11.61 -22.33 -16.18
N SER A 684 -12.48 -21.54 -16.78
CA SER A 684 -13.26 -20.50 -16.07
C SER A 684 -14.19 -21.06 -14.99
N ALA A 685 -14.59 -22.31 -15.09
CA ALA A 685 -15.36 -23.04 -14.09
C ALA A 685 -14.46 -23.76 -13.05
N THR A 686 -13.15 -23.45 -13.02
CA THR A 686 -12.13 -24.11 -12.17
C THR A 686 -12.03 -25.63 -12.31
N GLN A 687 -12.47 -26.16 -13.43
CA GLN A 687 -12.25 -27.58 -13.76
C GLN A 687 -10.81 -27.77 -14.28
N PRO A 688 -10.13 -28.85 -13.87
CA PRO A 688 -8.77 -29.14 -14.38
C PRO A 688 -8.79 -29.35 -15.89
N LEU A 689 -7.93 -28.67 -16.60
CA LEU A 689 -7.80 -28.82 -18.05
C LEU A 689 -6.84 -29.95 -18.41
N ALA A 690 -7.21 -30.75 -19.36
CA ALA A 690 -6.31 -31.70 -20.04
C ALA A 690 -5.63 -31.08 -21.26
N ASN A 691 -6.26 -30.12 -21.91
CA ASN A 691 -5.72 -29.44 -23.06
C ASN A 691 -6.27 -28.01 -23.17
N ILE A 692 -5.38 -27.05 -23.28
CA ILE A 692 -5.74 -25.61 -23.33
C ILE A 692 -6.26 -25.20 -24.72
N THR A 693 -5.87 -25.94 -25.81
CA THR A 693 -6.29 -25.59 -27.16
C THR A 693 -7.70 -26.09 -27.46
N THR A 694 -8.05 -27.27 -26.93
CA THR A 694 -9.39 -27.88 -27.14
C THR A 694 -10.36 -27.56 -26.01
N GLY A 695 -9.87 -27.07 -24.84
CA GLY A 695 -10.68 -26.90 -23.63
C GLY A 695 -11.07 -28.24 -22.96
N ALA A 696 -10.47 -29.35 -23.36
CA ALA A 696 -10.78 -30.66 -22.78
C ALA A 696 -10.49 -30.68 -21.27
N VAL A 697 -11.43 -31.19 -20.50
CA VAL A 697 -11.34 -31.32 -19.04
C VAL A 697 -10.60 -32.61 -18.68
N ALA A 698 -9.70 -32.54 -17.70
CA ALA A 698 -8.97 -33.68 -17.17
C ALA A 698 -9.83 -34.54 -16.25
N SER A 699 -9.43 -35.80 -16.04
CA SER A 699 -10.14 -36.77 -15.18
C SER A 699 -10.20 -36.34 -13.70
N GLY A 700 -9.32 -35.43 -13.26
CA GLY A 700 -9.29 -34.90 -11.91
C GLY A 700 -8.13 -33.94 -11.65
N VAL A 701 -8.18 -33.24 -10.53
CA VAL A 701 -7.09 -32.38 -10.08
C VAL A 701 -5.86 -33.24 -9.73
N GLY A 702 -4.72 -32.91 -10.32
CA GLY A 702 -3.48 -33.65 -10.15
C GLY A 702 -3.44 -35.04 -10.86
N ALA A 703 -4.47 -35.38 -11.61
CA ALA A 703 -4.49 -36.61 -12.41
C ALA A 703 -3.38 -36.64 -13.50
N PRO A 704 -3.00 -37.80 -14.03
CA PRO A 704 -1.97 -37.87 -15.06
C PRO A 704 -2.24 -37.04 -16.32
N ASP A 705 -3.52 -36.89 -16.67
CA ASP A 705 -4.00 -36.08 -17.79
C ASP A 705 -4.26 -34.59 -17.43
N HIS A 706 -4.09 -34.20 -16.16
CA HIS A 706 -4.18 -32.78 -15.78
C HIS A 706 -3.00 -32.01 -16.36
N LEU A 707 -3.31 -31.06 -17.25
CA LEU A 707 -2.30 -30.23 -17.90
C LEU A 707 -1.45 -29.52 -16.86
N LYS A 708 -0.17 -29.76 -16.92
CA LYS A 708 0.80 -29.15 -16.01
C LYS A 708 1.95 -28.50 -16.78
N PHE A 709 2.55 -27.55 -16.18
CA PHE A 709 3.66 -26.80 -16.72
C PHE A 709 4.71 -26.59 -15.65
N THR A 710 5.95 -26.99 -15.92
CA THR A 710 7.07 -26.76 -15.01
C THR A 710 7.79 -25.49 -15.39
N LEU A 711 7.90 -24.58 -14.42
CA LEU A 711 8.62 -23.34 -14.53
C LEU A 711 9.98 -23.49 -13.87
N ASN A 712 11.04 -23.58 -14.67
CA ASN A 712 12.41 -23.62 -14.18
C ASN A 712 12.86 -22.20 -13.86
N GLN A 713 12.68 -21.79 -12.59
CA GLN A 713 12.94 -20.43 -12.07
C GLN A 713 13.97 -20.39 -10.96
N ASP A 714 14.52 -21.53 -10.54
CA ASP A 714 15.50 -21.59 -9.45
C ASP A 714 16.70 -20.70 -9.74
N GLY A 715 17.10 -19.90 -8.77
CA GLY A 715 18.21 -18.95 -8.86
C GLY A 715 17.91 -17.63 -9.58
N ILE A 716 16.73 -17.47 -10.24
CA ILE A 716 16.33 -16.24 -10.93
C ILE A 716 16.05 -15.12 -9.89
N HIS A 717 16.46 -13.89 -10.20
CA HIS A 717 16.20 -12.76 -9.31
C HIS A 717 14.70 -12.45 -9.17
N VAL A 718 14.28 -12.16 -7.94
CA VAL A 718 12.94 -11.63 -7.66
C VAL A 718 12.88 -10.19 -8.17
N GLY A 719 11.88 -9.89 -8.99
CA GLY A 719 11.69 -8.60 -9.63
C GLY A 719 10.85 -7.59 -8.80
N GLY A 720 10.61 -6.42 -9.38
CA GLY A 720 9.70 -5.40 -8.85
C GLY A 720 10.24 -4.55 -7.72
N SER A 721 11.48 -4.76 -7.26
CA SER A 721 12.12 -3.96 -6.22
C SER A 721 13.62 -3.85 -6.43
N ALA A 722 14.19 -2.66 -6.20
CA ALA A 722 15.63 -2.44 -6.32
C ALA A 722 16.41 -3.20 -5.23
N GLN A 723 17.30 -4.10 -5.65
CA GLN A 723 18.14 -4.90 -4.74
C GLN A 723 19.33 -4.12 -4.19
N THR A 724 19.64 -2.96 -4.77
CA THR A 724 20.57 -1.98 -4.21
C THR A 724 19.88 -0.65 -4.08
N THR A 725 19.78 -0.14 -2.86
CA THR A 725 19.33 1.22 -2.59
C THR A 725 20.37 1.93 -1.74
N ALA A 726 20.69 3.19 -2.08
CA ALA A 726 21.57 4.01 -1.30
C ALA A 726 21.00 5.43 -1.22
N ALA A 727 21.22 6.12 -0.12
CA ALA A 727 20.90 7.53 -0.01
C ALA A 727 21.95 8.24 0.82
N ILE A 728 22.23 9.48 0.45
CA ILE A 728 23.00 10.41 1.24
C ILE A 728 22.25 11.73 1.29
N GLY A 729 22.14 12.31 2.47
CA GLY A 729 21.43 13.57 2.65
C GLY A 729 22.08 14.44 3.73
N GLY A 730 21.74 15.72 3.68
CA GLY A 730 22.19 16.66 4.67
C GLY A 730 21.20 17.79 4.86
N ASP A 731 21.02 18.20 6.11
CA ASP A 731 20.22 19.35 6.51
C ASP A 731 21.12 20.34 7.26
N VAL A 732 21.15 21.59 6.81
CA VAL A 732 21.96 22.65 7.40
C VAL A 732 21.04 23.78 7.86
N LYS A 733 21.22 24.19 9.12
CA LYS A 733 20.59 25.38 9.69
C LYS A 733 21.55 26.54 9.55
N LEU A 734 21.45 27.30 8.45
CA LEU A 734 22.35 28.42 8.14
C LEU A 734 22.18 29.58 9.11
N LEU A 735 20.92 29.92 9.47
CA LEU A 735 20.55 30.95 10.43
C LEU A 735 19.56 30.36 11.43
N LYS A 736 19.23 31.08 12.49
CA LYS A 736 18.22 30.61 13.47
C LYS A 736 16.87 30.25 12.81
N MET A 737 16.61 30.79 11.63
CA MET A 737 15.34 30.70 10.90
C MET A 737 15.43 29.98 9.57
N LEU A 738 16.61 29.82 8.96
CA LEU A 738 16.78 29.23 7.61
C LEU A 738 17.38 27.84 7.69
N HIS A 739 16.64 26.88 7.15
CA HIS A 739 17.07 25.48 6.99
C HIS A 739 17.15 25.16 5.50
N ILE A 740 18.21 24.51 5.08
CA ILE A 740 18.41 24.00 3.70
C ILE A 740 18.80 22.54 3.79
N GLY A 741 18.20 21.72 2.95
CA GLY A 741 18.50 20.30 2.86
C GLY A 741 18.67 19.84 1.42
N ALA A 742 19.47 18.80 1.26
CA ALA A 742 19.64 18.07 0.00
C ALA A 742 19.71 16.58 0.28
N ASP A 743 19.05 15.78 -0.54
CA ASP A 743 19.04 14.32 -0.44
C ASP A 743 19.28 13.73 -1.84
N TYR A 744 20.27 12.86 -1.97
CA TYR A 744 20.52 12.08 -3.18
C TYR A 744 20.19 10.62 -2.90
N THR A 745 19.33 10.03 -3.72
CA THR A 745 18.94 8.62 -3.63
C THR A 745 19.35 7.89 -4.90
N TYR A 746 19.89 6.70 -4.76
CA TYR A 746 20.39 5.86 -5.85
C TYR A 746 19.75 4.49 -5.80
N TYR A 747 19.30 4.00 -6.95
CA TYR A 747 18.66 2.70 -7.15
C TYR A 747 19.41 1.91 -8.22
N ALA A 748 19.71 0.66 -7.93
CA ALA A 748 20.34 -0.25 -8.90
C ALA A 748 19.91 -1.69 -8.67
N ARG A 749 20.23 -2.56 -9.60
CA ARG A 749 19.82 -3.97 -9.61
C ARG A 749 18.31 -4.12 -9.39
N LEU A 750 17.54 -3.28 -10.08
CA LEU A 750 16.10 -3.44 -10.22
C LEU A 750 15.85 -4.41 -11.39
N TYR A 751 15.27 -5.54 -11.11
CA TYR A 751 14.87 -6.52 -12.09
C TYR A 751 13.37 -6.38 -12.36
N ALA A 752 12.96 -6.48 -13.64
CA ALA A 752 11.56 -6.52 -14.01
C ALA A 752 10.90 -7.79 -13.45
N ASP A 753 9.61 -7.71 -13.12
CA ASP A 753 8.85 -8.92 -12.85
C ASP A 753 8.78 -9.76 -14.14
N TYR A 754 8.96 -11.07 -14.03
CA TYR A 754 8.73 -11.91 -15.17
C TYR A 754 7.23 -12.12 -15.41
N SER A 755 6.85 -12.08 -16.66
CA SER A 755 5.54 -12.52 -17.11
C SER A 755 5.61 -13.99 -17.46
N LEU A 756 4.72 -14.81 -16.91
CA LEU A 756 4.50 -16.14 -17.46
C LEU A 756 3.99 -15.96 -18.89
N PRO A 757 4.58 -16.65 -19.87
CA PRO A 757 4.10 -16.56 -21.24
C PRO A 757 2.64 -17.06 -21.30
N THR A 758 1.90 -16.51 -22.25
CA THR A 758 0.65 -17.12 -22.70
C THR A 758 1.03 -18.41 -23.41
N TYR A 759 0.82 -19.56 -22.77
CA TYR A 759 1.36 -20.81 -23.26
C TYR A 759 0.25 -21.71 -23.81
N GLY A 760 0.45 -22.26 -24.96
CA GLY A 760 -0.47 -23.14 -25.67
C GLY A 760 -0.29 -24.65 -25.44
N GLY A 761 0.40 -25.08 -24.35
CA GLY A 761 0.59 -26.52 -24.10
C GLY A 761 1.31 -26.84 -22.79
N GLY A 762 1.29 -28.10 -22.41
CA GLY A 762 2.06 -28.63 -21.30
C GLY A 762 3.56 -28.65 -21.60
N GLY A 763 4.42 -28.81 -20.58
CA GLY A 763 5.86 -28.93 -20.79
C GLY A 763 6.67 -28.17 -19.70
N GLU A 764 7.86 -27.77 -20.12
CA GLU A 764 8.80 -27.01 -19.25
C GLU A 764 9.17 -25.69 -19.91
N LEU A 765 9.27 -24.65 -19.10
CA LEU A 765 9.83 -23.38 -19.50
C LEU A 765 10.98 -23.03 -18.57
N THR A 766 12.15 -22.80 -19.12
CA THR A 766 13.25 -22.21 -18.38
C THR A 766 13.17 -20.69 -18.50
N LEU A 767 12.95 -20.02 -17.38
CA LEU A 767 13.00 -18.57 -17.33
C LEU A 767 14.43 -18.09 -17.55
N LYS A 768 14.55 -17.06 -18.37
CA LYS A 768 15.77 -16.25 -18.44
C LYS A 768 15.74 -15.22 -17.33
N GLU A 769 16.94 -14.76 -16.94
CA GLU A 769 17.08 -13.66 -16.01
C GLU A 769 16.23 -12.45 -16.47
N PRO A 770 15.38 -11.86 -15.59
CA PRO A 770 14.56 -10.73 -15.98
C PRO A 770 15.41 -9.53 -16.41
N TRP A 771 14.86 -8.70 -17.28
CA TRP A 771 15.53 -7.47 -17.67
C TRP A 771 15.93 -6.64 -16.45
N ARG A 772 17.22 -6.32 -16.38
CA ARG A 772 17.76 -5.44 -15.37
C ARG A 772 17.58 -4.00 -15.81
N VAL A 773 16.72 -3.29 -15.11
CA VAL A 773 16.48 -1.86 -15.35
C VAL A 773 17.77 -1.07 -15.09
N PRO A 774 18.11 -0.10 -15.93
CA PRO A 774 19.26 0.78 -15.71
C PRO A 774 19.21 1.42 -14.33
N ALA A 775 20.39 1.65 -13.75
CA ALA A 775 20.48 2.34 -12.47
C ALA A 775 20.03 3.80 -12.60
N ALA A 776 19.41 4.32 -11.57
CA ALA A 776 18.91 5.68 -11.53
C ALA A 776 19.29 6.39 -10.23
N GLY A 777 19.53 7.69 -10.32
CA GLY A 777 19.75 8.55 -9.17
C GLY A 777 18.80 9.74 -9.20
N GLN A 778 18.38 10.19 -8.03
CA GLN A 778 17.50 11.32 -7.84
C GLN A 778 18.08 12.26 -6.80
N LEU A 779 18.18 13.56 -7.14
CA LEU A 779 18.57 14.62 -6.21
C LEU A 779 17.36 15.47 -5.87
N ASP A 780 17.07 15.56 -4.58
CA ASP A 780 15.99 16.38 -4.03
C ASP A 780 16.59 17.52 -3.19
N LEU A 781 16.02 18.72 -3.34
CA LEU A 781 16.40 19.88 -2.56
C LEU A 781 15.21 20.39 -1.76
N ASN A 782 15.46 20.89 -0.56
CA ASN A 782 14.45 21.53 0.26
C ASN A 782 14.99 22.75 0.98
N ALA A 783 14.13 23.74 1.23
CA ALA A 783 14.44 24.91 2.01
C ALA A 783 13.23 25.34 2.84
N ARG A 784 13.48 25.82 4.06
CA ARG A 784 12.44 26.33 4.97
C ARG A 784 12.94 27.57 5.69
N TYR A 785 12.12 28.60 5.68
CA TYR A 785 12.33 29.83 6.45
C TYR A 785 11.22 30.01 7.48
N ASP A 786 11.60 30.02 8.77
CA ASP A 786 10.69 30.23 9.90
C ASP A 786 10.73 31.69 10.36
N PHE A 787 9.59 32.34 10.58
CA PHE A 787 9.48 33.71 11.06
C PHE A 787 8.23 33.89 11.93
N ASN A 788 8.08 35.04 12.54
CA ASN A 788 6.91 35.35 13.37
C ASN A 788 6.11 36.48 12.73
N ILE A 789 4.79 36.35 12.75
CA ILE A 789 3.83 37.41 12.43
C ILE A 789 3.04 37.71 13.72
N GLY A 790 3.40 38.74 14.43
CA GLY A 790 2.85 39.02 15.76
C GLY A 790 3.12 37.84 16.71
N SER A 791 2.07 37.26 17.28
CA SER A 791 2.15 36.08 18.15
C SER A 791 2.15 34.74 17.43
N CYS A 792 1.98 34.73 16.10
CA CYS A 792 1.94 33.54 15.30
C CYS A 792 3.32 33.20 14.72
N ARG A 793 3.68 31.93 14.74
CA ARG A 793 4.84 31.42 14.00
C ARG A 793 4.40 31.07 12.58
N ALA A 794 5.11 31.60 11.59
CA ALA A 794 4.91 31.29 10.19
C ALA A 794 6.15 30.62 9.60
N SER A 795 5.95 29.82 8.54
CA SER A 795 7.03 29.20 7.81
C SER A 795 6.71 29.22 6.33
N ILE A 796 7.69 29.55 5.50
CA ILE A 796 7.66 29.34 4.06
C ILE A 796 8.64 28.22 3.76
N PHE A 797 8.24 27.24 2.98
CA PHE A 797 9.14 26.17 2.59
C PHE A 797 8.88 25.72 1.15
N GLY A 798 9.90 25.17 0.55
CA GLY A 798 9.88 24.68 -0.81
C GLY A 798 10.64 23.36 -0.91
N VAL A 799 10.18 22.51 -1.82
CA VAL A 799 10.81 21.25 -2.17
C VAL A 799 10.90 21.16 -3.69
N VAL A 800 12.09 20.84 -4.19
CA VAL A 800 12.32 20.53 -5.60
C VAL A 800 12.80 19.10 -5.69
N LYS A 801 12.05 18.26 -6.40
CA LYS A 801 12.33 16.84 -6.55
C LYS A 801 13.02 16.58 -7.89
N ASN A 802 13.90 15.57 -7.89
CA ASN A 802 14.56 15.07 -9.11
C ASN A 802 15.23 16.19 -9.95
N VAL A 803 16.08 16.98 -9.29
CA VAL A 803 16.72 18.17 -9.91
C VAL A 803 17.64 17.82 -11.09
N LEU A 804 18.11 16.58 -11.17
CA LEU A 804 19.06 16.10 -12.18
C LEU A 804 18.40 15.64 -13.49
N ASN A 805 17.07 15.52 -13.53
CA ASN A 805 16.33 14.99 -14.69
C ASN A 805 15.19 15.93 -15.15
#